data_60634e1b39cc07af94d2f6aa933211d1
#
_entry.id   60634e1b39cc07af94d2f6aa933211d1
#
_cell.length_a   1.000
_cell.length_b   1.000
_cell.length_c   1.000
_cell.angle_alpha   90.00
_cell.angle_beta   90.00
_cell.angle_gamma   90.00
#
_symmetry.space_group_name_H-M   'P 1'
#
loop_
_entity.id
_entity.type
_entity.pdbx_description
1 polymer ?
#
loop_
_entity_poly.entity_id
_entity_poly.type
_entity_poly.pdbx_seq_one_letter_code
_entity_poly.pdbx_strand_id
1 'polypeptide(L)'
;MSGEQTLIRDDIEAYLKRHEQKTLLRFVIVGSVDDGKSTLIGRLLYDTKNVYDDQLAAVKKASNLEDGSIDLSLLTDGLAAEREQGITIDVAYRYFTTENRKFIVADTPGHVQYTRNMVTGASTADVAIILIDARLGVLEQSRRHSYIASLLGIPHLLVAVNKMDLKDYSKDVFEQIQKDFTAFAKNLRFKDVTFVPVSAYKGDNVAEKSTRTPWYSGKTVLGFLEDVPVSADRNYKDLRYPVQYVNRPNLDYRGFCGPVVSGVVKKGDTIMVLPSGKTSKVKAIDTFDGEIDEAFPPLSVTLRLQDEIDCSRGDMIVHPDNRPEVTRSFEADLVWMHERPLDTQKTYLIKHTSQVVRVQVDKVHSKVELTTLTEKPLDSHTAAAASGSAGGQLELNDIARVTLTCHRALYVDAYQKNRATGAFILVDSLYNTTVAAGMIRESGAAQAKQSLDEALKEVRAGSGLQPKTQVSPRERRERFGQSGATVWLTGLPGSGRWSLAYALERKLFDLGRTATVITIGRHTAKHPADFRGAETLDSITSAAHACTHAGLITICAFPSYKESDRAQVRAAIGSERFIEVFVNTDPALCRERRPDASFEGFEAPKQPALEVKLDRSHMHESIEALLGVLEKHGQFDAI
;
A
#
# COMPACT_ATOMS: atom_id res chain seq x y z
N MET A 1 29.09 4.53 -42.69
CA MET A 1 27.62 4.44 -42.49
C MET A 1 27.36 3.17 -41.72
N SER A 2 26.54 3.20 -40.68
CA SER A 2 26.19 1.97 -39.94
C SER A 2 25.34 1.06 -40.83
N GLY A 3 25.38 -0.26 -40.59
CA GLY A 3 24.56 -1.22 -41.36
C GLY A 3 23.06 -0.87 -41.33
N GLU A 4 22.57 -0.20 -40.26
CA GLU A 4 21.20 0.30 -40.16
C GLU A 4 20.91 1.45 -41.13
N GLN A 5 21.82 2.40 -41.31
CA GLN A 5 21.63 3.50 -42.26
C GLN A 5 21.58 3.00 -43.71
N THR A 6 22.30 1.95 -44.01
CA THR A 6 22.25 1.28 -45.31
C THR A 6 20.92 0.54 -45.50
N LEU A 7 20.45 -0.17 -44.47
CA LEU A 7 19.16 -0.87 -44.50
C LEU A 7 17.96 0.08 -44.61
N ILE A 8 17.98 1.21 -43.91
CA ILE A 8 16.92 2.24 -43.99
C ILE A 8 16.83 2.80 -45.43
N ARG A 9 17.97 2.95 -46.07
CA ARG A 9 18.03 3.48 -47.42
C ARG A 9 17.62 2.46 -48.49
N ASP A 10 17.99 1.21 -48.31
CA ASP A 10 17.89 0.19 -49.33
C ASP A 10 16.63 -0.71 -49.17
N ASP A 11 16.14 -0.92 -47.92
CA ASP A 11 14.90 -1.68 -47.61
C ASP A 11 14.29 -1.25 -46.27
N ILE A 12 13.43 -0.24 -46.32
CA ILE A 12 12.79 0.32 -45.15
C ILE A 12 11.81 -0.66 -44.46
N GLU A 13 11.17 -1.56 -45.22
CA GLU A 13 10.23 -2.52 -44.67
C GLU A 13 10.96 -3.62 -43.87
N ALA A 14 12.09 -4.11 -44.38
CA ALA A 14 12.94 -5.05 -43.66
C ALA A 14 13.52 -4.39 -42.38
N TYR A 15 13.92 -3.12 -42.46
CA TYR A 15 14.36 -2.36 -41.29
C TYR A 15 13.25 -2.25 -40.23
N LEU A 16 12.03 -1.86 -40.60
CA LEU A 16 10.90 -1.73 -39.68
C LEU A 16 10.54 -3.06 -39.02
N LYS A 17 10.44 -4.15 -39.77
CA LYS A 17 10.22 -5.51 -39.24
C LYS A 17 11.28 -5.91 -38.22
N ARG A 18 12.56 -5.70 -38.56
CA ARG A 18 13.66 -6.00 -37.64
C ARG A 18 13.62 -5.12 -36.38
N HIS A 19 13.24 -3.86 -36.55
CA HIS A 19 13.14 -2.91 -35.45
C HIS A 19 11.98 -3.24 -34.50
N GLU A 20 10.85 -3.72 -35.02
CA GLU A 20 9.70 -4.18 -34.22
C GLU A 20 10.04 -5.41 -33.35
N GLN A 21 10.89 -6.29 -33.84
CA GLN A 21 11.29 -7.52 -33.14
C GLN A 21 12.33 -7.31 -32.03
N LYS A 22 13.00 -6.13 -31.97
CA LYS A 22 13.99 -5.83 -30.92
C LYS A 22 13.34 -5.79 -29.55
N THR A 23 13.92 -6.48 -28.59
CA THR A 23 13.49 -6.43 -27.19
C THR A 23 13.78 -5.06 -26.58
N LEU A 24 12.93 -4.63 -25.64
CA LEU A 24 13.09 -3.37 -24.93
C LEU A 24 13.64 -3.62 -23.52
N LEU A 25 14.73 -2.93 -23.16
CA LEU A 25 15.28 -2.88 -21.82
C LEU A 25 15.10 -1.49 -21.21
N ARG A 26 14.58 -1.44 -20.00
CA ARG A 26 14.54 -0.23 -19.19
C ARG A 26 15.59 -0.31 -18.10
N PHE A 27 16.43 0.70 -17.96
CA PHE A 27 17.40 0.74 -16.90
C PHE A 27 17.50 2.13 -16.28
N VAL A 28 17.87 2.16 -15.01
CA VAL A 28 18.08 3.39 -14.26
C VAL A 28 19.57 3.55 -13.95
N ILE A 29 20.06 4.78 -14.04
CA ILE A 29 21.42 5.12 -13.61
C ILE A 29 21.31 5.93 -12.33
N VAL A 30 21.97 5.44 -11.27
CA VAL A 30 21.96 6.04 -9.93
C VAL A 30 23.40 6.15 -9.41
N GLY A 31 23.63 7.05 -8.46
CA GLY A 31 24.93 7.32 -7.84
C GLY A 31 24.90 8.64 -7.12
N SER A 32 25.95 8.94 -6.37
CA SER A 32 26.08 10.24 -5.69
C SER A 32 26.24 11.39 -6.68
N VAL A 33 26.19 12.60 -6.18
CA VAL A 33 26.54 13.79 -6.97
C VAL A 33 27.99 13.62 -7.43
N ASP A 34 28.29 14.04 -8.64
CA ASP A 34 29.61 13.97 -9.29
C ASP A 34 30.18 12.57 -9.56
N ASP A 35 29.43 11.49 -9.37
CA ASP A 35 29.89 10.14 -9.76
C ASP A 35 30.01 9.93 -11.28
N GLY A 36 29.48 10.88 -12.09
CA GLY A 36 29.58 10.87 -13.55
C GLY A 36 28.40 10.19 -14.25
N LYS A 37 27.18 10.25 -13.68
CA LYS A 37 25.95 9.69 -14.28
C LYS A 37 25.67 10.25 -15.66
N SER A 38 25.54 11.56 -15.78
CA SER A 38 25.27 12.25 -17.05
C SER A 38 26.37 12.00 -18.07
N THR A 39 27.63 11.94 -17.62
CA THR A 39 28.77 11.60 -18.50
C THR A 39 28.65 10.18 -19.04
N LEU A 40 28.26 9.19 -18.21
CA LEU A 40 28.09 7.82 -18.67
C LEU A 40 26.93 7.68 -19.67
N ILE A 41 25.80 8.37 -19.42
CA ILE A 41 24.66 8.38 -20.36
C ILE A 41 25.07 9.02 -21.69
N GLY A 42 25.68 10.21 -21.63
CA GLY A 42 26.19 10.89 -22.80
C GLY A 42 27.18 10.04 -23.60
N ARG A 43 28.07 9.29 -22.89
CA ARG A 43 29.02 8.36 -23.49
C ARG A 43 28.31 7.19 -24.20
N LEU A 44 27.31 6.58 -23.57
CA LEU A 44 26.51 5.52 -24.19
C LEU A 44 25.82 6.02 -25.47
N LEU A 45 25.19 7.19 -25.42
CA LEU A 45 24.52 7.78 -26.58
C LEU A 45 25.51 8.09 -27.70
N TYR A 46 26.68 8.61 -27.36
CA TYR A 46 27.74 8.95 -28.32
C TYR A 46 28.33 7.69 -28.98
N ASP A 47 28.74 6.70 -28.20
CA ASP A 47 29.40 5.49 -28.68
C ASP A 47 28.43 4.62 -29.52
N THR A 48 27.13 4.62 -29.18
CA THR A 48 26.07 3.92 -29.95
C THR A 48 25.59 4.71 -31.17
N LYS A 49 26.15 5.89 -31.44
CA LYS A 49 25.79 6.77 -32.57
C LYS A 49 24.32 7.20 -32.59
N ASN A 50 23.72 7.36 -31.42
CA ASN A 50 22.34 7.81 -31.25
C ASN A 50 22.25 9.33 -30.96
N VAL A 51 23.27 10.12 -31.33
CA VAL A 51 23.32 11.58 -31.22
C VAL A 51 23.29 12.16 -32.63
N TYR A 52 22.42 13.13 -32.86
CA TYR A 52 22.35 13.82 -34.16
C TYR A 52 23.52 14.77 -34.34
N ASP A 53 23.95 14.99 -35.59
CA ASP A 53 25.11 15.79 -35.93
C ASP A 53 24.99 17.24 -35.46
N ASP A 54 23.81 17.84 -35.52
CA ASP A 54 23.51 19.18 -35.02
C ASP A 54 23.65 19.29 -33.49
N GLN A 55 23.17 18.28 -32.75
CA GLN A 55 23.35 18.18 -31.31
C GLN A 55 24.82 18.03 -30.93
N LEU A 56 25.53 17.16 -31.64
CA LEU A 56 26.96 16.98 -31.41
C LEU A 56 27.78 18.27 -31.72
N ALA A 57 27.41 18.98 -32.77
CA ALA A 57 28.03 20.26 -33.09
C ALA A 57 27.77 21.35 -32.01
N ALA A 58 26.53 21.38 -31.47
CA ALA A 58 26.17 22.26 -30.37
C ALA A 58 26.96 21.96 -29.08
N VAL A 59 27.06 20.67 -28.71
CA VAL A 59 27.82 20.21 -27.55
C VAL A 59 29.31 20.50 -27.71
N LYS A 60 29.90 20.24 -28.87
CA LYS A 60 31.30 20.62 -29.16
C LYS A 60 31.58 22.10 -28.98
N LYS A 61 30.64 22.95 -29.42
CA LYS A 61 30.76 24.43 -29.27
C LYS A 61 30.61 24.88 -27.81
N ALA A 62 29.80 24.16 -27.02
CA ALA A 62 29.57 24.49 -25.61
C ALA A 62 30.61 23.87 -24.67
N SER A 63 31.38 22.89 -25.14
CA SER A 63 32.42 22.22 -24.33
C SER A 63 33.61 23.16 -24.10
N ASN A 64 33.93 23.40 -22.81
CA ASN A 64 35.03 24.24 -22.36
C ASN A 64 36.08 23.43 -21.59
N LEU A 65 36.29 22.14 -21.93
CA LEU A 65 37.26 21.29 -21.25
C LEU A 65 38.70 21.67 -21.67
N GLU A 66 39.60 21.73 -20.69
CA GLU A 66 41.00 22.16 -20.88
C GLU A 66 41.81 21.28 -21.84
N ASP A 67 41.42 19.97 -21.94
CA ASP A 67 42.07 18.98 -22.82
C ASP A 67 41.48 18.95 -24.25
N GLY A 68 40.55 19.87 -24.56
CA GLY A 68 39.88 19.93 -25.87
C GLY A 68 38.91 18.77 -26.16
N SER A 69 38.61 17.95 -25.19
CA SER A 69 37.64 16.86 -25.32
C SER A 69 36.19 17.38 -25.29
N ILE A 70 35.24 16.53 -25.70
CA ILE A 70 33.82 16.88 -25.73
C ILE A 70 33.21 16.55 -24.37
N ASP A 71 32.55 17.53 -23.76
CA ASP A 71 31.77 17.30 -22.55
C ASP A 71 30.44 16.64 -22.89
N LEU A 72 30.41 15.31 -22.78
CA LEU A 72 29.25 14.50 -23.12
C LEU A 72 28.11 14.60 -22.08
N SER A 73 28.34 15.16 -20.89
CA SER A 73 27.29 15.42 -19.91
C SER A 73 26.25 16.41 -20.45
N LEU A 74 26.68 17.36 -21.30
CA LEU A 74 25.79 18.33 -21.93
C LEU A 74 24.75 17.73 -22.88
N LEU A 75 24.91 16.45 -23.28
CA LEU A 75 23.89 15.73 -24.04
C LEU A 75 22.66 15.39 -23.20
N THR A 76 22.80 15.33 -21.88
CA THR A 76 21.75 14.92 -20.96
C THR A 76 21.05 16.10 -20.27
N ASP A 77 21.71 17.23 -20.09
CA ASP A 77 21.19 18.39 -19.39
C ASP A 77 20.09 19.09 -20.21
N GLY A 78 18.82 18.78 -19.86
CA GLY A 78 17.65 19.26 -20.60
C GLY A 78 17.10 20.60 -20.12
N LEU A 79 17.11 20.85 -18.81
CA LEU A 79 16.54 22.05 -18.21
C LEU A 79 17.59 23.17 -18.05
N ALA A 80 17.16 24.43 -18.21
CA ALA A 80 18.02 25.56 -17.96
C ALA A 80 18.57 25.59 -16.53
N ALA A 81 17.74 25.23 -15.56
CA ALA A 81 18.11 25.12 -14.14
C ALA A 81 19.13 24.02 -13.87
N GLU A 82 19.07 22.89 -14.58
CA GLU A 82 20.06 21.81 -14.49
C GLU A 82 21.43 22.27 -14.99
N ARG A 83 21.44 22.99 -16.11
CA ARG A 83 22.67 23.57 -16.68
C ARG A 83 23.31 24.65 -15.82
N GLU A 84 22.48 25.48 -15.16
CA GLU A 84 22.97 26.51 -14.24
C GLU A 84 23.53 25.92 -12.93
N GLN A 85 22.90 24.87 -12.40
CA GLN A 85 23.28 24.26 -11.13
C GLN A 85 24.26 23.10 -11.28
N GLY A 86 24.40 22.53 -12.49
CA GLY A 86 25.24 21.36 -12.77
C GLY A 86 24.74 20.07 -12.11
N ILE A 87 23.43 19.99 -11.79
CA ILE A 87 22.80 18.82 -11.15
C ILE A 87 21.53 18.42 -11.89
N THR A 88 21.26 17.12 -11.96
CA THR A 88 19.98 16.59 -12.41
C THR A 88 18.91 16.83 -11.35
N ILE A 89 17.79 17.46 -11.70
CA ILE A 89 16.69 17.82 -10.80
C ILE A 89 15.53 16.84 -10.94
N ASP A 90 15.12 16.53 -12.17
CA ASP A 90 13.98 15.67 -12.49
C ASP A 90 14.43 14.40 -13.21
N VAL A 91 13.52 13.42 -13.34
CA VAL A 91 13.80 12.20 -14.11
C VAL A 91 13.72 12.51 -15.60
N ALA A 92 14.83 12.35 -16.30
CA ALA A 92 14.88 12.45 -17.75
C ALA A 92 14.97 11.05 -18.37
N TYR A 93 14.07 10.75 -19.32
CA TYR A 93 14.13 9.51 -20.08
C TYR A 93 14.83 9.75 -21.42
N ARG A 94 15.85 8.95 -21.70
CA ARG A 94 16.56 8.95 -22.98
C ARG A 94 16.39 7.60 -23.66
N TYR A 95 16.34 7.64 -24.99
CA TYR A 95 16.08 6.49 -25.83
C TYR A 95 17.26 6.29 -26.75
N PHE A 96 17.73 5.06 -26.85
CA PHE A 96 18.71 4.71 -27.84
C PHE A 96 18.54 3.25 -28.29
N THR A 97 19.17 2.90 -29.37
CA THR A 97 19.00 1.61 -30.01
C THR A 97 20.36 1.10 -30.49
N THR A 98 20.58 -0.19 -30.30
CA THR A 98 21.67 -0.93 -30.97
C THR A 98 21.09 -1.88 -32.02
N GLU A 99 21.95 -2.63 -32.71
CA GLU A 99 21.47 -3.65 -33.64
C GLU A 99 20.58 -4.70 -32.97
N ASN A 100 20.81 -5.00 -31.69
CA ASN A 100 20.18 -6.11 -30.97
C ASN A 100 18.98 -5.69 -30.10
N ARG A 101 18.99 -4.47 -29.54
CA ARG A 101 18.05 -4.10 -28.49
C ARG A 101 17.70 -2.60 -28.51
N LYS A 102 16.48 -2.28 -28.02
CA LYS A 102 16.05 -0.92 -27.70
C LYS A 102 16.27 -0.65 -26.21
N PHE A 103 16.64 0.57 -25.86
CA PHE A 103 16.92 0.97 -24.50
C PHE A 103 16.14 2.22 -24.11
N ILE A 104 15.65 2.21 -22.88
CA ILE A 104 15.17 3.41 -22.19
C ILE A 104 16.02 3.57 -20.94
N VAL A 105 16.79 4.65 -20.87
CA VAL A 105 17.53 5.01 -19.67
C VAL A 105 16.78 6.09 -18.89
N ALA A 106 16.58 5.85 -17.61
CA ALA A 106 16.12 6.86 -16.67
C ALA A 106 17.34 7.51 -16.02
N ASP A 107 17.61 8.78 -16.38
CA ASP A 107 18.57 9.62 -15.68
C ASP A 107 17.93 10.16 -14.42
N THR A 108 18.55 9.93 -13.27
CA THR A 108 17.97 10.26 -11.98
C THR A 108 18.90 11.15 -11.15
N PRO A 109 18.34 12.09 -10.38
CA PRO A 109 19.13 12.96 -9.51
C PRO A 109 19.95 12.15 -8.49
N GLY A 110 21.20 12.60 -8.25
CA GLY A 110 22.05 12.03 -7.20
C GLY A 110 21.86 12.64 -5.82
N HIS A 111 21.13 13.75 -5.71
CA HIS A 111 20.99 14.50 -4.47
C HIS A 111 19.90 13.92 -3.57
N VAL A 112 20.14 13.88 -2.24
CA VAL A 112 19.21 13.29 -1.25
C VAL A 112 17.80 13.89 -1.33
N GLN A 113 17.67 15.18 -1.59
CA GLN A 113 16.38 15.87 -1.69
C GLN A 113 15.49 15.37 -2.84
N TYR A 114 16.08 14.76 -3.86
CA TYR A 114 15.39 14.27 -5.05
C TYR A 114 15.22 12.75 -5.09
N THR A 115 15.35 12.06 -3.95
CA THR A 115 15.19 10.59 -3.86
C THR A 115 13.85 10.12 -4.43
N ARG A 116 12.77 10.91 -4.32
CA ARG A 116 11.46 10.59 -4.94
C ARG A 116 11.56 10.42 -6.46
N ASN A 117 12.36 11.26 -7.11
CA ASN A 117 12.55 11.20 -8.56
C ASN A 117 13.34 9.94 -8.93
N MET A 118 14.36 9.58 -8.12
CA MET A 118 15.08 8.31 -8.27
C MET A 118 14.12 7.10 -8.15
N VAL A 119 13.24 7.07 -7.13
CA VAL A 119 12.26 6.00 -6.96
C VAL A 119 11.32 5.91 -8.17
N THR A 120 10.89 7.07 -8.69
CA THR A 120 10.02 7.12 -9.89
C THR A 120 10.73 6.53 -11.11
N GLY A 121 11.98 6.92 -11.39
CA GLY A 121 12.76 6.38 -12.52
C GLY A 121 13.06 4.89 -12.36
N ALA A 122 13.38 4.46 -11.14
CA ALA A 122 13.72 3.07 -10.84
C ALA A 122 12.52 2.12 -10.84
N SER A 123 11.29 2.61 -10.60
CA SER A 123 10.09 1.78 -10.44
C SER A 123 9.74 0.93 -11.68
N THR A 124 10.16 1.39 -12.86
CA THR A 124 9.90 0.69 -14.14
C THR A 124 11.14 0.01 -14.72
N ALA A 125 12.28 0.09 -14.03
CA ALA A 125 13.54 -0.43 -14.52
C ALA A 125 13.68 -1.95 -14.34
N ASP A 126 14.31 -2.58 -15.34
CA ASP A 126 14.69 -3.99 -15.34
C ASP A 126 16.12 -4.17 -14.80
N VAL A 127 16.96 -3.13 -14.95
CA VAL A 127 18.37 -3.10 -14.52
C VAL A 127 18.64 -1.80 -13.78
N ALA A 128 19.43 -1.86 -12.72
CA ALA A 128 20.03 -0.68 -12.08
C ALA A 128 21.53 -0.63 -12.36
N ILE A 129 22.02 0.54 -12.75
CA ILE A 129 23.45 0.83 -12.82
C ILE A 129 23.79 1.79 -11.68
N ILE A 130 24.64 1.35 -10.77
CA ILE A 130 25.12 2.18 -9.67
C ILE A 130 26.54 2.63 -9.97
N LEU A 131 26.73 3.94 -10.06
CA LEU A 131 28.06 4.51 -10.20
C LEU A 131 28.71 4.67 -8.83
N ILE A 132 30.00 4.34 -8.78
CA ILE A 132 30.87 4.58 -7.62
C ILE A 132 32.15 5.24 -8.12
N ASP A 133 32.46 6.41 -7.59
CA ASP A 133 33.72 7.09 -7.89
C ASP A 133 34.89 6.31 -7.26
N ALA A 134 35.84 5.87 -8.09
CA ALA A 134 36.99 5.09 -7.66
C ALA A 134 37.86 5.82 -6.63
N ARG A 135 37.77 7.14 -6.52
CA ARG A 135 38.50 7.94 -5.52
C ARG A 135 37.87 7.87 -4.14
N LEU A 136 36.54 7.74 -4.06
CA LEU A 136 35.74 7.89 -2.84
C LEU A 136 35.25 6.55 -2.29
N GLY A 137 35.15 5.51 -3.14
CA GLY A 137 34.63 4.21 -2.74
C GLY A 137 33.13 4.21 -2.45
N VAL A 138 32.65 3.24 -1.65
CA VAL A 138 31.22 3.02 -1.38
C VAL A 138 30.68 4.02 -0.35
N LEU A 139 30.02 5.07 -0.82
CA LEU A 139 29.42 6.13 0.01
C LEU A 139 28.04 5.70 0.56
N GLU A 140 27.54 6.41 1.57
CA GLU A 140 26.22 6.20 2.15
C GLU A 140 25.10 6.35 1.10
N GLN A 141 25.23 7.32 0.21
CA GLN A 141 24.26 7.55 -0.86
C GLN A 141 24.22 6.38 -1.85
N SER A 142 25.37 5.79 -2.20
CA SER A 142 25.42 4.59 -3.05
C SER A 142 24.74 3.40 -2.37
N ARG A 143 24.90 3.26 -1.06
CA ARG A 143 24.20 2.23 -0.24
C ARG A 143 22.69 2.45 -0.24
N ARG A 144 22.24 3.69 -0.04
CA ARG A 144 20.82 4.08 -0.06
C ARG A 144 20.17 3.76 -1.41
N HIS A 145 20.81 4.15 -2.50
CA HIS A 145 20.32 3.89 -3.84
C HIS A 145 20.25 2.38 -4.15
N SER A 146 21.26 1.61 -3.72
CA SER A 146 21.27 0.16 -3.85
C SER A 146 20.11 -0.49 -3.08
N TYR A 147 19.87 -0.02 -1.85
CA TYR A 147 18.77 -0.53 -1.03
C TYR A 147 17.41 -0.24 -1.67
N ILE A 148 17.20 0.99 -2.13
CA ILE A 148 15.94 1.38 -2.82
C ILE A 148 15.77 0.56 -4.11
N ALA A 149 16.79 0.38 -4.93
CA ALA A 149 16.74 -0.45 -6.13
C ALA A 149 16.38 -1.91 -5.81
N SER A 150 16.96 -2.47 -4.73
CA SER A 150 16.63 -3.81 -4.24
C SER A 150 15.19 -3.88 -3.70
N LEU A 151 14.73 -2.87 -2.97
CA LEU A 151 13.38 -2.78 -2.43
C LEU A 151 12.34 -2.72 -3.56
N LEU A 152 12.64 -1.94 -4.62
CA LEU A 152 11.86 -1.89 -5.87
C LEU A 152 11.97 -3.17 -6.71
N GLY A 153 12.66 -4.18 -6.20
CA GLY A 153 12.74 -5.52 -6.79
C GLY A 153 13.44 -5.54 -8.16
N ILE A 154 14.33 -4.60 -8.46
CA ILE A 154 15.14 -4.65 -9.69
C ILE A 154 16.03 -5.89 -9.60
N PRO A 155 15.95 -6.84 -10.56
CA PRO A 155 16.64 -8.12 -10.41
C PRO A 155 18.14 -8.04 -10.70
N HIS A 156 18.55 -7.14 -11.59
CA HIS A 156 19.91 -7.09 -12.13
C HIS A 156 20.59 -5.78 -11.73
N LEU A 157 21.78 -5.90 -11.13
CA LEU A 157 22.58 -4.78 -10.70
C LEU A 157 23.93 -4.76 -11.40
N LEU A 158 24.26 -3.64 -12.03
CA LEU A 158 25.60 -3.34 -12.50
C LEU A 158 26.21 -2.24 -11.63
N VAL A 159 27.35 -2.52 -11.03
CA VAL A 159 28.16 -1.56 -10.29
C VAL A 159 29.27 -1.06 -11.20
N ALA A 160 29.15 0.17 -11.67
CA ALA A 160 30.15 0.81 -12.52
C ALA A 160 31.12 1.59 -11.61
N VAL A 161 32.32 1.05 -11.43
CA VAL A 161 33.40 1.74 -10.72
C VAL A 161 34.01 2.75 -11.68
N ASN A 162 33.56 4.01 -11.56
CA ASN A 162 33.86 5.07 -12.52
C ASN A 162 35.08 5.89 -12.09
N LYS A 163 35.59 6.67 -13.04
CA LYS A 163 36.79 7.51 -12.90
C LYS A 163 38.05 6.71 -12.58
N MET A 164 38.14 5.50 -13.15
CA MET A 164 39.33 4.66 -13.01
C MET A 164 40.60 5.30 -13.60
N ASP A 165 40.42 6.20 -14.58
CA ASP A 165 41.50 7.03 -15.14
C ASP A 165 42.19 7.91 -14.08
N LEU A 166 41.47 8.34 -13.04
CA LEU A 166 42.03 9.14 -11.93
C LEU A 166 42.72 8.29 -10.86
N LYS A 167 42.74 6.97 -11.02
CA LYS A 167 43.41 5.99 -10.16
C LYS A 167 44.32 5.07 -10.97
N ASP A 168 44.81 5.54 -12.11
CA ASP A 168 45.73 4.82 -13.00
C ASP A 168 45.26 3.40 -13.34
N TYR A 169 43.93 3.21 -13.42
CA TYR A 169 43.27 1.94 -13.69
C TYR A 169 43.68 0.79 -12.74
N SER A 170 43.96 1.15 -11.46
CA SER A 170 44.42 0.21 -10.44
C SER A 170 43.44 -0.92 -10.18
N LYS A 171 43.92 -2.15 -10.32
CA LYS A 171 43.18 -3.37 -10.01
C LYS A 171 42.82 -3.45 -8.53
N ASP A 172 43.77 -3.08 -7.63
CA ASP A 172 43.59 -3.14 -6.17
C ASP A 172 42.45 -2.24 -5.70
N VAL A 173 42.33 -1.02 -6.28
CA VAL A 173 41.24 -0.09 -5.98
C VAL A 173 39.89 -0.69 -6.38
N PHE A 174 39.83 -1.28 -7.58
CA PHE A 174 38.62 -1.94 -8.06
C PHE A 174 38.21 -3.13 -7.18
N GLU A 175 39.16 -4.02 -6.84
CA GLU A 175 38.90 -5.19 -5.99
C GLU A 175 38.48 -4.80 -4.57
N GLN A 176 39.05 -3.72 -4.02
CA GLN A 176 38.65 -3.21 -2.70
C GLN A 176 37.20 -2.72 -2.72
N ILE A 177 36.82 -1.90 -3.72
CA ILE A 177 35.43 -1.42 -3.87
C ILE A 177 34.46 -2.59 -4.07
N GLN A 178 34.84 -3.57 -4.89
CA GLN A 178 34.05 -4.78 -5.11
C GLN A 178 33.83 -5.55 -3.81
N LYS A 179 34.86 -5.70 -2.98
CA LYS A 179 34.79 -6.37 -1.68
C LYS A 179 33.86 -5.63 -0.72
N ASP A 180 34.01 -4.31 -0.61
CA ASP A 180 33.23 -3.48 0.31
C ASP A 180 31.75 -3.45 -0.10
N PHE A 181 31.49 -3.33 -1.40
CA PHE A 181 30.12 -3.35 -1.91
C PHE A 181 29.48 -4.73 -1.75
N THR A 182 30.21 -5.81 -2.05
CA THR A 182 29.69 -7.17 -1.92
C THR A 182 29.36 -7.50 -0.47
N ALA A 183 30.16 -7.04 0.50
CA ALA A 183 29.89 -7.23 1.93
C ALA A 183 28.57 -6.55 2.34
N PHE A 184 28.31 -5.36 1.84
CA PHE A 184 27.07 -4.62 2.04
C PHE A 184 25.89 -5.29 1.31
N ALA A 185 26.07 -5.70 0.05
CA ALA A 185 25.01 -6.20 -0.82
C ALA A 185 24.50 -7.60 -0.46
N LYS A 186 25.14 -8.33 0.48
CA LYS A 186 24.71 -9.67 0.92
C LYS A 186 23.26 -9.73 1.39
N ASN A 187 22.75 -8.63 1.95
CA ASN A 187 21.38 -8.53 2.47
C ASN A 187 20.41 -7.93 1.45
N LEU A 188 20.88 -7.61 0.25
CA LEU A 188 20.06 -7.08 -0.85
C LEU A 188 19.55 -8.23 -1.74
N ARG A 189 18.42 -8.00 -2.41
CA ARG A 189 17.67 -9.05 -3.12
C ARG A 189 17.90 -9.00 -4.64
N PHE A 190 19.15 -8.76 -5.07
CA PHE A 190 19.49 -8.85 -6.49
C PHE A 190 19.72 -10.31 -6.89
N LYS A 191 19.33 -10.68 -8.12
CA LYS A 191 19.64 -11.99 -8.70
C LYS A 191 21.11 -12.10 -9.02
N ASP A 192 21.66 -11.02 -9.59
CA ASP A 192 23.06 -10.91 -9.92
C ASP A 192 23.58 -9.49 -9.68
N VAL A 193 24.87 -9.40 -9.40
CA VAL A 193 25.61 -8.16 -9.23
C VAL A 193 26.89 -8.25 -10.06
N THR A 194 26.97 -7.42 -11.09
CA THR A 194 28.12 -7.36 -12.00
C THR A 194 28.91 -6.08 -11.74
N PHE A 195 30.24 -6.20 -11.68
CA PHE A 195 31.14 -5.06 -11.50
C PHE A 195 31.91 -4.77 -12.76
N VAL A 196 31.99 -3.48 -13.15
CA VAL A 196 32.70 -3.04 -14.36
C VAL A 196 33.58 -1.85 -13.99
N PRO A 197 34.91 -1.94 -14.21
CA PRO A 197 35.80 -0.77 -14.06
C PRO A 197 35.66 0.11 -15.29
N VAL A 198 35.23 1.38 -15.10
CA VAL A 198 34.94 2.28 -16.21
C VAL A 198 35.66 3.62 -16.07
N SER A 199 35.90 4.26 -17.20
CA SER A 199 36.07 5.70 -17.30
C SER A 199 35.02 6.23 -18.28
N ALA A 200 33.93 6.78 -17.78
CA ALA A 200 32.88 7.36 -18.61
C ALA A 200 33.42 8.52 -19.46
N TYR A 201 34.39 9.27 -18.93
CA TYR A 201 35.04 10.37 -19.62
C TYR A 201 35.91 9.91 -20.80
N LYS A 202 36.71 8.88 -20.63
CA LYS A 202 37.58 8.33 -21.69
C LYS A 202 36.92 7.25 -22.55
N GLY A 203 35.77 6.69 -22.13
CA GLY A 203 35.03 5.62 -22.81
C GLY A 203 35.50 4.20 -22.49
N ASP A 204 36.42 4.04 -21.51
CA ASP A 204 36.97 2.73 -21.17
C ASP A 204 35.91 1.80 -20.57
N ASN A 205 35.75 0.61 -21.16
CA ASN A 205 34.77 -0.44 -20.78
C ASN A 205 33.29 0.04 -20.79
N VAL A 206 32.97 1.13 -21.47
CA VAL A 206 31.58 1.58 -21.65
C VAL A 206 30.94 0.81 -22.81
N ALA A 207 31.29 1.09 -24.06
CA ALA A 207 30.83 0.32 -25.23
C ALA A 207 31.88 -0.72 -25.65
N GLU A 208 33.15 -0.33 -25.71
CA GLU A 208 34.26 -1.17 -26.11
C GLU A 208 35.16 -1.52 -24.93
N LYS A 209 35.85 -2.67 -25.03
CA LYS A 209 36.81 -3.10 -23.99
C LYS A 209 38.05 -2.20 -24.00
N SER A 210 38.45 -1.80 -22.80
CA SER A 210 39.63 -0.99 -22.62
C SER A 210 40.91 -1.81 -22.68
N THR A 211 41.94 -1.28 -23.37
CA THR A 211 43.30 -1.82 -23.34
C THR A 211 44.05 -1.43 -22.05
N ARG A 212 43.53 -0.44 -21.30
CA ARG A 212 44.12 0.08 -20.05
C ARG A 212 43.79 -0.77 -18.83
N THR A 213 42.82 -1.68 -18.96
CA THR A 213 42.42 -2.63 -17.90
C THR A 213 42.62 -4.08 -18.37
N PRO A 214 43.85 -4.50 -18.72
CA PRO A 214 44.09 -5.85 -19.26
C PRO A 214 43.77 -6.97 -18.26
N TRP A 215 43.71 -6.63 -16.98
CA TRP A 215 43.33 -7.53 -15.88
C TRP A 215 41.81 -7.78 -15.79
N TYR A 216 40.99 -7.00 -16.51
CA TYR A 216 39.54 -7.14 -16.51
C TYR A 216 39.09 -7.94 -17.75
N SER A 217 38.55 -9.14 -17.52
CA SER A 217 38.06 -10.03 -18.58
C SER A 217 36.53 -9.99 -18.78
N GLY A 218 35.81 -9.23 -17.92
CA GLY A 218 34.35 -9.15 -17.92
C GLY A 218 33.76 -8.42 -19.14
N LYS A 219 32.46 -8.20 -19.09
CA LYS A 219 31.69 -7.46 -20.12
C LYS A 219 31.86 -5.96 -19.92
N THR A 220 31.70 -5.21 -21.02
CA THR A 220 31.52 -3.75 -20.95
C THR A 220 30.12 -3.42 -20.42
N VAL A 221 29.86 -2.15 -20.08
CA VAL A 221 28.52 -1.70 -19.66
C VAL A 221 27.50 -2.02 -20.75
N LEU A 222 27.77 -1.68 -22.01
CA LEU A 222 26.87 -1.94 -23.13
C LEU A 222 26.69 -3.44 -23.36
N GLY A 223 27.78 -4.23 -23.33
CA GLY A 223 27.71 -5.68 -23.49
C GLY A 223 26.89 -6.36 -22.41
N PHE A 224 26.93 -5.88 -21.16
CA PHE A 224 26.05 -6.35 -20.09
C PHE A 224 24.58 -6.01 -20.40
N LEU A 225 24.28 -4.76 -20.80
CA LEU A 225 22.92 -4.32 -21.11
C LEU A 225 22.31 -5.06 -22.32
N GLU A 226 23.12 -5.48 -23.29
CA GLU A 226 22.65 -6.27 -24.42
C GLU A 226 22.31 -7.72 -24.04
N ASP A 227 23.06 -8.30 -23.12
CA ASP A 227 22.97 -9.73 -22.80
C ASP A 227 22.02 -10.04 -21.64
N VAL A 228 21.69 -9.05 -20.78
CA VAL A 228 20.85 -9.30 -19.60
C VAL A 228 19.45 -9.79 -20.00
N PRO A 229 18.93 -10.90 -19.42
CA PRO A 229 17.63 -11.44 -19.76
C PRO A 229 16.50 -10.66 -19.08
N VAL A 230 15.58 -10.07 -19.85
CA VAL A 230 14.44 -9.30 -19.31
C VAL A 230 13.17 -10.13 -19.23
N SER A 231 12.96 -11.05 -20.16
CA SER A 231 11.72 -11.83 -20.27
C SER A 231 11.57 -12.89 -19.17
N ALA A 232 12.69 -13.39 -18.64
CA ALA A 232 12.69 -14.45 -17.63
C ALA A 232 12.12 -14.02 -16.26
N ASP A 233 11.99 -12.71 -16.02
CA ASP A 233 11.56 -12.15 -14.73
C ASP A 233 10.07 -11.84 -14.67
N ARG A 234 9.34 -12.01 -15.77
CA ARG A 234 7.91 -11.73 -15.83
C ARG A 234 7.09 -12.90 -15.30
N ASN A 235 6.05 -12.58 -14.56
CA ASN A 235 5.08 -13.58 -14.10
C ASN A 235 4.07 -13.88 -15.22
N TYR A 236 4.20 -15.04 -15.86
CA TYR A 236 3.29 -15.51 -16.91
C TYR A 236 2.20 -16.47 -16.39
N LYS A 237 2.15 -16.75 -15.07
CA LYS A 237 1.22 -17.72 -14.47
C LYS A 237 -0.03 -17.07 -13.89
N ASP A 238 0.14 -15.99 -13.13
CA ASP A 238 -0.92 -15.38 -12.36
C ASP A 238 -1.59 -14.28 -13.18
N LEU A 239 -2.72 -14.55 -13.82
CA LEU A 239 -3.44 -13.53 -14.59
C LEU A 239 -3.91 -12.40 -13.69
N ARG A 240 -3.45 -11.19 -13.98
CA ARG A 240 -3.90 -9.94 -13.39
C ARG A 240 -4.15 -8.93 -14.51
N TYR A 241 -5.41 -8.59 -14.66
CA TYR A 241 -5.86 -7.66 -15.70
C TYR A 241 -6.72 -6.56 -15.04
N PRO A 242 -6.12 -5.46 -14.58
CA PRO A 242 -6.86 -4.34 -14.01
C PRO A 242 -7.60 -3.58 -15.12
N VAL A 243 -8.92 -3.47 -14.98
CA VAL A 243 -9.73 -2.74 -15.93
C VAL A 243 -9.53 -1.23 -15.76
N GLN A 244 -9.06 -0.57 -16.81
CA GLN A 244 -8.81 0.87 -16.81
C GLN A 244 -9.94 1.67 -17.45
N TYR A 245 -10.59 1.09 -18.45
CA TYR A 245 -11.65 1.74 -19.19
C TYR A 245 -12.64 0.70 -19.76
N VAL A 246 -13.91 1.05 -19.82
CA VAL A 246 -14.95 0.24 -20.48
C VAL A 246 -15.32 0.94 -21.77
N ASN A 247 -15.01 0.33 -22.90
CA ASN A 247 -15.33 0.83 -24.24
C ASN A 247 -16.69 0.30 -24.67
N ARG A 248 -17.64 1.20 -24.90
CA ARG A 248 -18.99 0.86 -25.39
C ARG A 248 -19.43 1.88 -26.45
N PRO A 249 -18.86 1.79 -27.67
CA PRO A 249 -19.17 2.73 -28.74
C PRO A 249 -20.61 2.58 -29.29
N ASN A 250 -21.21 1.38 -29.15
CA ASN A 250 -22.56 1.05 -29.53
C ASN A 250 -23.15 -0.02 -28.61
N LEU A 251 -24.43 -0.45 -28.88
CA LEU A 251 -25.13 -1.43 -28.03
C LEU A 251 -24.57 -2.85 -28.17
N ASP A 252 -23.95 -3.18 -29.31
CA ASP A 252 -23.47 -4.53 -29.62
C ASP A 252 -22.00 -4.78 -29.20
N TYR A 253 -21.30 -3.73 -28.79
CA TYR A 253 -19.92 -3.81 -28.40
C TYR A 253 -19.72 -3.37 -26.94
N ARG A 254 -19.13 -4.26 -26.14
CA ARG A 254 -18.65 -3.95 -24.78
C ARG A 254 -17.26 -4.56 -24.59
N GLY A 255 -16.27 -3.70 -24.54
CA GLY A 255 -14.87 -4.05 -24.37
C GLY A 255 -14.31 -3.54 -23.05
N PHE A 256 -13.56 -4.36 -22.36
CA PHE A 256 -12.87 -4.02 -21.12
C PHE A 256 -11.40 -3.77 -21.45
N CYS A 257 -10.98 -2.50 -21.39
CA CYS A 257 -9.63 -2.08 -21.80
C CYS A 257 -8.70 -2.05 -20.60
N GLY A 258 -7.51 -2.59 -20.74
CA GLY A 258 -6.49 -2.58 -19.71
C GLY A 258 -5.17 -3.24 -20.16
N PRO A 259 -4.11 -3.13 -19.35
CA PRO A 259 -2.89 -3.87 -19.56
C PRO A 259 -3.00 -5.28 -18.96
N VAL A 260 -2.41 -6.27 -19.62
CA VAL A 260 -2.07 -7.54 -18.99
C VAL A 260 -0.84 -7.29 -18.12
N VAL A 261 -1.03 -7.17 -16.80
CA VAL A 261 0.09 -6.86 -15.89
C VAL A 261 0.85 -8.10 -15.47
N SER A 262 0.19 -9.26 -15.47
CA SER A 262 0.81 -10.57 -15.31
C SER A 262 -0.11 -11.67 -15.86
N GLY A 263 0.44 -12.88 -16.02
CA GLY A 263 -0.25 -14.03 -16.57
C GLY A 263 -0.43 -13.95 -18.09
N VAL A 264 -1.12 -14.94 -18.61
CA VAL A 264 -1.52 -15.02 -20.03
C VAL A 264 -3.02 -15.20 -20.08
N VAL A 265 -3.69 -14.52 -20.98
CA VAL A 265 -5.11 -14.70 -21.26
C VAL A 265 -5.31 -15.08 -22.71
N LYS A 266 -6.14 -16.11 -22.95
CA LYS A 266 -6.43 -16.64 -24.30
C LYS A 266 -7.92 -16.51 -24.61
N LYS A 267 -8.22 -16.44 -25.89
CA LYS A 267 -9.59 -16.55 -26.39
C LYS A 267 -10.19 -17.89 -25.93
N GLY A 268 -11.38 -17.86 -25.33
CA GLY A 268 -12.07 -19.01 -24.78
C GLY A 268 -11.77 -19.29 -23.30
N ASP A 269 -10.76 -18.66 -22.70
CA ASP A 269 -10.46 -18.83 -21.28
C ASP A 269 -11.63 -18.43 -20.40
N THR A 270 -11.84 -19.20 -19.33
CA THR A 270 -12.77 -18.81 -18.27
C THR A 270 -12.08 -17.83 -17.34
N ILE A 271 -12.68 -16.66 -17.17
CA ILE A 271 -12.19 -15.59 -16.29
C ILE A 271 -13.20 -15.28 -15.19
N MET A 272 -12.72 -14.63 -14.16
CA MET A 272 -13.53 -14.10 -13.06
C MET A 272 -13.29 -12.61 -12.90
N VAL A 273 -14.38 -11.86 -12.67
CA VAL A 273 -14.32 -10.42 -12.37
C VAL A 273 -14.38 -10.22 -10.85
N LEU A 274 -13.41 -9.54 -10.27
CA LEU A 274 -13.41 -9.08 -8.88
C LEU A 274 -13.90 -7.64 -8.80
N PRO A 275 -14.76 -7.29 -7.82
CA PRO A 275 -15.12 -8.04 -6.61
C PRO A 275 -16.33 -8.97 -6.79
N SER A 276 -17.07 -8.89 -7.91
CA SER A 276 -18.37 -9.57 -8.08
C SER A 276 -18.27 -11.09 -7.99
N GLY A 277 -17.09 -11.69 -8.28
CA GLY A 277 -16.90 -13.13 -8.36
C GLY A 277 -17.60 -13.80 -9.56
N LYS A 278 -18.23 -13.01 -10.43
CA LYS A 278 -18.91 -13.53 -11.63
C LYS A 278 -17.87 -14.03 -12.64
N THR A 279 -18.17 -15.14 -13.28
CA THR A 279 -17.32 -15.76 -14.30
C THR A 279 -17.94 -15.61 -15.69
N SER A 280 -17.09 -15.51 -16.70
CA SER A 280 -17.45 -15.54 -18.12
C SER A 280 -16.29 -16.10 -18.93
N LYS A 281 -16.51 -16.30 -20.22
CA LYS A 281 -15.45 -16.67 -21.16
C LYS A 281 -15.00 -15.48 -21.97
N VAL A 282 -13.71 -15.44 -22.29
CA VAL A 282 -13.13 -14.46 -23.22
C VAL A 282 -13.65 -14.76 -24.63
N LYS A 283 -14.45 -13.84 -25.17
CA LYS A 283 -15.00 -13.95 -26.54
C LYS A 283 -13.96 -13.56 -27.58
N ALA A 284 -13.22 -12.48 -27.31
CA ALA A 284 -12.20 -11.96 -28.22
C ALA A 284 -11.21 -11.07 -27.45
N ILE A 285 -10.03 -10.90 -28.02
CA ILE A 285 -8.98 -10.01 -27.53
C ILE A 285 -8.63 -9.05 -28.67
N ASP A 286 -9.03 -7.78 -28.52
CA ASP A 286 -8.84 -6.78 -29.56
C ASP A 286 -7.59 -5.93 -29.26
N THR A 287 -6.82 -5.64 -30.30
CA THR A 287 -5.72 -4.67 -30.32
C THR A 287 -6.00 -3.59 -31.37
N PHE A 288 -5.12 -2.62 -31.52
CA PHE A 288 -5.20 -1.62 -32.59
C PHE A 288 -5.09 -2.30 -33.98
N ASP A 289 -4.27 -3.33 -34.12
CA ASP A 289 -3.99 -4.03 -35.37
C ASP A 289 -5.00 -5.16 -35.69
N GLY A 290 -5.97 -5.38 -34.80
CA GLY A 290 -7.00 -6.40 -34.95
C GLY A 290 -7.12 -7.36 -33.77
N GLU A 291 -7.87 -8.45 -33.98
CA GLU A 291 -8.09 -9.50 -32.98
C GLU A 291 -6.88 -10.43 -32.90
N ILE A 292 -6.50 -10.81 -31.68
CA ILE A 292 -5.42 -11.77 -31.39
C ILE A 292 -5.96 -12.92 -30.54
N ASP A 293 -5.29 -14.08 -30.57
CA ASP A 293 -5.72 -15.28 -29.85
C ASP A 293 -5.25 -15.31 -28.39
N GLU A 294 -4.13 -14.67 -28.09
CA GLU A 294 -3.60 -14.60 -26.72
C GLU A 294 -2.93 -13.26 -26.42
N ALA A 295 -3.01 -12.83 -25.14
CA ALA A 295 -2.32 -11.64 -24.66
C ALA A 295 -1.54 -11.95 -23.37
N PHE A 296 -0.39 -11.30 -23.23
CA PHE A 296 0.57 -11.47 -22.14
C PHE A 296 1.23 -10.13 -21.77
N PRO A 297 1.92 -10.04 -20.64
CA PRO A 297 2.60 -8.80 -20.23
C PRO A 297 3.69 -8.38 -21.23
N PRO A 298 3.80 -7.10 -21.57
CA PRO A 298 3.05 -5.95 -21.06
C PRO A 298 1.95 -5.45 -22.02
N LEU A 299 1.34 -6.30 -22.82
CA LEU A 299 0.36 -5.90 -23.83
C LEU A 299 -0.83 -5.16 -23.19
N SER A 300 -1.24 -4.07 -23.81
CA SER A 300 -2.50 -3.37 -23.53
C SER A 300 -3.52 -3.79 -24.57
N VAL A 301 -4.61 -4.38 -24.12
CA VAL A 301 -5.62 -4.99 -25.00
C VAL A 301 -7.03 -4.63 -24.52
N THR A 302 -8.03 -4.99 -25.33
CA THR A 302 -9.44 -4.93 -24.98
C THR A 302 -10.02 -6.34 -24.94
N LEU A 303 -10.47 -6.77 -23.78
CA LEU A 303 -11.15 -8.06 -23.61
C LEU A 303 -12.64 -7.91 -23.87
N ARG A 304 -13.20 -8.71 -24.77
CA ARG A 304 -14.64 -8.91 -24.93
C ARG A 304 -15.05 -10.21 -24.26
N LEU A 305 -16.13 -10.18 -23.50
CA LEU A 305 -16.64 -11.34 -22.77
C LEU A 305 -17.88 -11.91 -23.48
N GLN A 306 -18.15 -13.20 -23.26
CA GLN A 306 -19.33 -13.84 -23.84
C GLN A 306 -20.61 -13.38 -23.17
N ASP A 307 -20.57 -13.21 -21.84
CA ASP A 307 -21.72 -12.82 -21.04
C ASP A 307 -21.68 -11.32 -20.70
N GLU A 308 -22.82 -10.70 -20.59
CA GLU A 308 -22.93 -9.34 -20.07
C GLU A 308 -22.79 -9.33 -18.55
N ILE A 309 -21.56 -9.23 -18.06
CA ILE A 309 -21.26 -9.11 -16.65
C ILE A 309 -20.96 -7.65 -16.30
N ASP A 310 -21.34 -7.29 -15.08
CA ASP A 310 -21.00 -5.98 -14.53
C ASP A 310 -19.51 -5.94 -14.16
N CYS A 311 -18.79 -5.10 -14.88
CA CYS A 311 -17.37 -4.88 -14.72
C CYS A 311 -17.06 -3.43 -15.11
N SER A 312 -16.31 -2.74 -14.26
CA SER A 312 -16.05 -1.31 -14.35
C SER A 312 -14.57 -0.99 -14.14
N ARG A 313 -14.19 0.28 -14.37
CA ARG A 313 -12.85 0.75 -14.00
C ARG A 313 -12.59 0.52 -12.51
N GLY A 314 -11.45 -0.08 -12.19
CA GLY A 314 -11.08 -0.44 -10.84
C GLY A 314 -11.30 -1.91 -10.51
N ASP A 315 -12.09 -2.63 -11.29
CA ASP A 315 -12.26 -4.06 -11.18
C ASP A 315 -11.04 -4.80 -11.75
N MET A 316 -10.89 -6.06 -11.39
CA MET A 316 -9.78 -6.89 -11.86
C MET A 316 -10.31 -8.18 -12.45
N ILE A 317 -9.85 -8.51 -13.65
CA ILE A 317 -10.11 -9.78 -14.30
C ILE A 317 -8.95 -10.74 -13.98
N VAL A 318 -9.29 -11.95 -13.53
CA VAL A 318 -8.34 -12.98 -13.08
C VAL A 318 -8.80 -14.37 -13.54
N HIS A 319 -7.93 -15.37 -13.45
CA HIS A 319 -8.36 -16.77 -13.55
C HIS A 319 -9.07 -17.20 -12.25
N PRO A 320 -10.17 -17.97 -12.32
CA PRO A 320 -10.96 -18.37 -11.14
C PRO A 320 -10.15 -19.08 -10.06
N ASP A 321 -9.18 -19.90 -10.47
CA ASP A 321 -8.36 -20.73 -9.57
C ASP A 321 -7.12 -20.01 -9.04
N ASN A 322 -6.83 -18.80 -9.55
CA ASN A 322 -5.65 -18.03 -9.16
C ASN A 322 -6.01 -16.57 -8.91
N ARG A 323 -6.46 -16.28 -7.70
CA ARG A 323 -6.93 -14.94 -7.30
C ARG A 323 -5.88 -14.20 -6.49
N PRO A 324 -5.79 -12.88 -6.62
CA PRO A 324 -5.07 -12.04 -5.66
C PRO A 324 -5.76 -12.09 -4.30
N GLU A 325 -5.07 -11.67 -3.27
CA GLU A 325 -5.71 -11.42 -1.98
C GLU A 325 -6.65 -10.22 -2.07
N VAL A 326 -7.86 -10.38 -1.52
CA VAL A 326 -8.86 -9.31 -1.45
C VAL A 326 -8.88 -8.83 0.00
N THR A 327 -8.25 -7.70 0.26
CA THR A 327 -8.07 -7.21 1.64
C THR A 327 -8.28 -5.71 1.76
N ARG A 328 -8.64 -5.27 2.96
CA ARG A 328 -8.66 -3.85 3.34
C ARG A 328 -7.44 -3.45 4.14
N SER A 329 -6.78 -4.39 4.80
CA SER A 329 -5.63 -4.12 5.65
C SER A 329 -4.47 -5.01 5.25
N PHE A 330 -3.28 -4.42 5.14
CA PHE A 330 -2.06 -5.12 4.74
C PHE A 330 -0.83 -4.40 5.28
N GLU A 331 0.27 -5.13 5.35
CA GLU A 331 1.59 -4.58 5.66
C GLU A 331 2.34 -4.21 4.38
N ALA A 332 3.11 -3.14 4.47
CA ALA A 332 3.93 -2.69 3.35
C ALA A 332 5.25 -2.07 3.82
N ASP A 333 6.24 -2.12 2.94
CA ASP A 333 7.41 -1.24 3.03
C ASP A 333 7.02 0.09 2.38
N LEU A 334 7.18 1.18 3.11
CA LEU A 334 6.81 2.53 2.68
C LEU A 334 8.04 3.40 2.59
N VAL A 335 8.25 4.05 1.47
CA VAL A 335 9.24 5.11 1.27
C VAL A 335 8.52 6.45 1.37
N TRP A 336 8.85 7.24 2.40
CA TRP A 336 8.25 8.55 2.58
C TRP A 336 8.97 9.59 1.73
N MET A 337 8.23 10.35 0.92
CA MET A 337 8.80 11.22 -0.12
C MET A 337 8.41 12.69 0.04
N HIS A 338 7.80 13.06 1.17
CA HIS A 338 7.31 14.41 1.40
C HIS A 338 8.10 15.10 2.51
N GLU A 339 8.30 16.42 2.38
CA GLU A 339 9.04 17.23 3.37
C GLU A 339 8.32 17.28 4.73
N ARG A 340 6.97 17.28 4.72
CA ARG A 340 6.20 17.17 5.95
C ARG A 340 6.24 15.72 6.43
N PRO A 341 6.50 15.48 7.71
CA PRO A 341 6.48 14.14 8.27
C PRO A 341 5.13 13.42 8.09
N LEU A 342 5.15 12.10 8.14
CA LEU A 342 3.94 11.29 8.11
C LEU A 342 3.05 11.63 9.31
N ASP A 343 1.80 11.94 9.02
CA ASP A 343 0.75 12.10 10.02
C ASP A 343 -0.18 10.87 9.99
N THR A 344 -0.12 10.04 11.01
CA THR A 344 -0.93 8.81 11.13
C THR A 344 -2.41 9.09 11.42
N GLN A 345 -2.76 10.30 11.85
CA GLN A 345 -4.16 10.71 12.05
C GLN A 345 -4.82 11.15 10.75
N LYS A 346 -4.03 11.42 9.73
CA LYS A 346 -4.50 11.90 8.45
C LYS A 346 -4.96 10.76 7.54
N THR A 347 -6.05 10.99 6.81
CA THR A 347 -6.49 10.10 5.73
C THR A 347 -5.82 10.50 4.42
N TYR A 348 -5.15 9.55 3.79
CA TYR A 348 -4.54 9.68 2.47
C TYR A 348 -5.39 9.02 1.40
N LEU A 349 -5.04 9.21 0.15
CA LEU A 349 -5.54 8.41 -0.98
C LEU A 349 -4.45 7.41 -1.38
N ILE A 350 -4.81 6.14 -1.45
CA ILE A 350 -3.97 5.11 -2.06
C ILE A 350 -4.38 4.93 -3.52
N LYS A 351 -3.42 5.03 -4.43
CA LYS A 351 -3.59 4.67 -5.83
C LYS A 351 -2.90 3.32 -6.06
N HIS A 352 -3.71 2.32 -6.36
CA HIS A 352 -3.28 0.94 -6.58
C HIS A 352 -3.91 0.45 -7.87
N THR A 353 -3.11 0.04 -8.83
CA THR A 353 -3.54 -0.32 -10.19
C THR A 353 -4.46 0.77 -10.80
N SER A 354 -5.71 0.45 -11.12
CA SER A 354 -6.73 1.39 -11.62
C SER A 354 -7.64 1.96 -10.52
N GLN A 355 -7.43 1.58 -9.24
CA GLN A 355 -8.23 2.04 -8.10
C GLN A 355 -7.61 3.24 -7.39
N VAL A 356 -8.48 4.12 -6.87
CA VAL A 356 -8.12 5.18 -5.93
C VAL A 356 -9.06 5.08 -4.73
N VAL A 357 -8.51 4.84 -3.53
CA VAL A 357 -9.28 4.56 -2.31
C VAL A 357 -8.72 5.39 -1.16
N ARG A 358 -9.56 5.77 -0.20
CA ARG A 358 -9.08 6.38 1.06
C ARG A 358 -8.39 5.32 1.91
N VAL A 359 -7.27 5.72 2.54
CA VAL A 359 -6.43 4.85 3.36
C VAL A 359 -5.91 5.61 4.56
N GLN A 360 -5.73 4.90 5.67
CA GLN A 360 -5.06 5.39 6.87
C GLN A 360 -3.83 4.52 7.14
N VAL A 361 -2.77 5.13 7.65
CA VAL A 361 -1.58 4.43 8.17
C VAL A 361 -1.84 4.15 9.64
N ASP A 362 -2.20 2.90 9.97
CA ASP A 362 -2.59 2.52 11.33
C ASP A 362 -1.39 2.44 12.27
N LYS A 363 -0.27 1.91 11.76
CA LYS A 363 0.91 1.67 12.58
C LYS A 363 2.19 1.74 11.76
N VAL A 364 3.21 2.34 12.34
CA VAL A 364 4.61 2.23 11.88
C VAL A 364 5.31 1.24 12.80
N HIS A 365 5.77 0.10 12.24
CA HIS A 365 6.39 -0.98 13.02
C HIS A 365 7.86 -0.75 13.26
N SER A 366 8.57 -0.38 12.21
CA SER A 366 10.01 -0.21 12.22
C SER A 366 10.45 0.78 11.15
N LYS A 367 11.61 1.40 11.39
CA LYS A 367 12.30 2.24 10.42
C LYS A 367 13.60 1.53 10.01
N VAL A 368 13.92 1.59 8.73
CA VAL A 368 15.16 0.99 8.20
C VAL A 368 16.32 1.95 8.42
N GLU A 369 17.32 1.50 9.12
CA GLU A 369 18.60 2.21 9.20
C GLU A 369 19.47 1.85 8.01
N LEU A 370 19.67 2.79 7.11
CA LEU A 370 20.35 2.56 5.83
C LEU A 370 21.86 2.25 5.97
N THR A 371 22.47 2.62 7.09
CA THR A 371 23.89 2.33 7.36
C THR A 371 24.11 0.86 7.65
N THR A 372 23.22 0.25 8.41
CA THR A 372 23.32 -1.15 8.88
C THR A 372 22.38 -2.10 8.15
N LEU A 373 21.41 -1.58 7.36
CA LEU A 373 20.30 -2.29 6.73
C LEU A 373 19.46 -3.10 7.73
N THR A 374 19.36 -2.62 8.96
CA THR A 374 18.55 -3.25 10.01
C THR A 374 17.24 -2.49 10.22
N GLU A 375 16.17 -3.25 10.44
CA GLU A 375 14.90 -2.68 10.87
C GLU A 375 14.98 -2.35 12.37
N LYS A 376 14.94 -1.08 12.73
CA LYS A 376 14.84 -0.64 14.13
C LYS A 376 13.36 -0.54 14.51
N PRO A 377 12.88 -1.34 15.49
CA PRO A 377 11.51 -1.19 16.00
C PRO A 377 11.31 0.23 16.54
N LEU A 378 10.16 0.81 16.25
CA LEU A 378 9.74 2.07 16.87
C LEU A 378 8.94 1.73 18.11
N ASP A 379 9.60 1.76 19.29
CA ASP A 379 8.93 1.54 20.57
C ASP A 379 7.97 2.70 20.87
N SER A 380 6.73 2.34 21.15
CA SER A 380 5.64 3.28 21.49
C SER A 380 5.91 4.14 22.72
N HIS A 381 6.96 3.84 23.51
CA HIS A 381 7.31 4.55 24.74
C HIS A 381 8.41 5.62 24.59
N THR A 382 9.25 5.54 23.57
CA THR A 382 10.32 6.53 23.35
C THR A 382 9.87 7.73 22.50
N ALA A 383 8.82 7.56 21.71
CA ALA A 383 8.29 8.63 20.84
C ALA A 383 7.49 9.70 21.62
N ALA A 384 6.93 9.38 22.78
CA ALA A 384 6.13 10.30 23.58
C ALA A 384 6.97 11.26 24.45
N ALA A 385 8.24 10.95 24.67
CA ALA A 385 9.08 11.69 25.62
C ALA A 385 9.97 12.78 24.99
N ALA A 386 10.20 12.74 23.67
CA ALA A 386 11.17 13.63 23.01
C ALA A 386 10.58 14.79 22.21
N SER A 387 9.31 14.74 21.87
CA SER A 387 8.61 15.86 21.20
C SER A 387 7.12 15.74 21.46
N GLY A 388 6.46 16.78 21.96
CA GLY A 388 5.04 16.82 22.30
C GLY A 388 4.06 16.49 21.14
N SER A 389 4.41 15.56 20.25
CA SER A 389 3.59 15.02 19.17
C SER A 389 3.67 13.49 19.18
N ALA A 390 2.52 12.85 19.19
CA ALA A 390 2.33 11.41 19.29
C ALA A 390 2.87 10.66 18.06
N GLY A 391 3.75 9.67 18.30
CA GLY A 391 4.06 8.59 17.38
C GLY A 391 5.23 8.89 16.42
N GLY A 392 6.15 7.95 16.29
CA GLY A 392 7.36 8.04 15.45
C GLY A 392 7.04 8.49 14.01
N GLN A 393 7.31 9.74 13.74
CA GLN A 393 7.06 10.36 12.45
C GLN A 393 8.11 9.92 11.45
N LEU A 394 7.68 9.49 10.24
CA LEU A 394 8.59 9.28 9.12
C LEU A 394 8.91 10.63 8.49
N GLU A 395 10.17 10.89 8.35
CA GLU A 395 10.71 12.07 7.68
C GLU A 395 11.02 11.77 6.20
N LEU A 396 11.35 12.82 5.45
CA LEU A 396 11.72 12.71 4.04
C LEU A 396 12.81 11.63 3.84
N ASN A 397 12.58 10.73 2.89
CA ASN A 397 13.44 9.60 2.52
C ASN A 397 13.54 8.46 3.55
N ASP A 398 12.73 8.49 4.59
CA ASP A 398 12.64 7.37 5.49
C ASP A 398 11.96 6.17 4.82
N ILE A 399 12.46 5.00 5.16
CA ILE A 399 11.89 3.73 4.74
C ILE A 399 11.42 3.00 5.99
N ALA A 400 10.16 2.59 5.99
CA ALA A 400 9.55 1.98 7.16
C ALA A 400 8.60 0.85 6.80
N ARG A 401 8.44 -0.10 7.72
CA ARG A 401 7.38 -1.09 7.67
C ARG A 401 6.15 -0.54 8.35
N VAL A 402 5.03 -0.55 7.64
CA VAL A 402 3.76 0.03 8.09
C VAL A 402 2.60 -0.93 7.90
N THR A 403 1.55 -0.77 8.71
CA THR A 403 0.22 -1.34 8.43
C THR A 403 -0.68 -0.24 7.93
N LEU A 404 -1.42 -0.54 6.86
CA LEU A 404 -2.40 0.36 6.26
C LEU A 404 -3.78 -0.29 6.24
N THR A 405 -4.83 0.54 6.45
CA THR A 405 -6.23 0.12 6.30
C THR A 405 -6.96 1.03 5.33
N CYS A 406 -7.58 0.40 4.32
CA CYS A 406 -8.31 1.03 3.24
C CYS A 406 -9.83 1.03 3.49
N HIS A 407 -10.53 2.06 3.04
CA HIS A 407 -12.00 2.12 3.11
C HIS A 407 -12.69 1.05 2.26
N ARG A 408 -12.05 0.64 1.15
CA ARG A 408 -12.51 -0.45 0.28
C ARG A 408 -11.42 -1.49 0.14
N ALA A 409 -11.80 -2.73 -0.13
CA ALA A 409 -10.85 -3.78 -0.40
C ALA A 409 -10.08 -3.53 -1.70
N LEU A 410 -8.80 -3.84 -1.70
CA LEU A 410 -7.92 -3.87 -2.85
C LEU A 410 -7.64 -5.32 -3.27
N TYR A 411 -7.21 -5.52 -4.50
CA TYR A 411 -6.84 -6.82 -5.06
C TYR A 411 -5.33 -6.88 -5.15
N VAL A 412 -4.68 -7.41 -4.13
CA VAL A 412 -3.25 -7.28 -3.91
C VAL A 412 -2.51 -8.59 -4.06
N ASP A 413 -1.31 -8.53 -4.57
CA ASP A 413 -0.30 -9.57 -4.47
C ASP A 413 0.89 -9.02 -3.67
N ALA A 414 1.70 -9.90 -3.09
CA ALA A 414 2.99 -9.48 -2.55
C ALA A 414 3.85 -8.87 -3.66
N TYR A 415 4.49 -7.74 -3.40
CA TYR A 415 5.30 -7.03 -4.39
C TYR A 415 6.36 -7.91 -5.05
N GLN A 416 6.95 -8.83 -4.29
CA GLN A 416 7.96 -9.77 -4.79
C GLN A 416 7.38 -10.78 -5.78
N LYS A 417 6.09 -11.13 -5.64
CA LYS A 417 5.39 -12.06 -6.54
C LYS A 417 4.91 -11.34 -7.79
N ASN A 418 4.38 -10.14 -7.64
CA ASN A 418 3.89 -9.32 -8.74
C ASN A 418 4.02 -7.82 -8.42
N ARG A 419 4.98 -7.16 -9.05
CA ARG A 419 5.25 -5.74 -8.82
C ARG A 419 4.04 -4.85 -9.12
N ALA A 420 3.32 -5.12 -10.20
CA ALA A 420 2.24 -4.24 -10.65
C ALA A 420 1.03 -4.23 -9.71
N THR A 421 0.70 -5.38 -9.10
CA THR A 421 -0.39 -5.52 -8.12
C THR A 421 0.10 -5.49 -6.67
N GLY A 422 1.42 -5.41 -6.46
CA GLY A 422 2.04 -5.25 -5.15
C GLY A 422 2.52 -3.84 -4.86
N ALA A 423 2.49 -2.92 -5.84
CA ALA A 423 2.91 -1.54 -5.68
C ALA A 423 1.73 -0.60 -5.51
N PHE A 424 1.95 0.48 -4.76
CA PHE A 424 0.99 1.59 -4.64
C PHE A 424 1.71 2.90 -4.36
N ILE A 425 0.99 4.00 -4.55
CA ILE A 425 1.42 5.32 -4.07
C ILE A 425 0.39 5.89 -3.09
N LEU A 426 0.88 6.66 -2.13
CA LEU A 426 0.04 7.50 -1.27
C LEU A 426 0.03 8.92 -1.79
N VAL A 427 -1.17 9.48 -1.85
CA VAL A 427 -1.41 10.85 -2.32
C VAL A 427 -2.08 11.64 -1.20
N ASP A 428 -1.58 12.83 -0.93
CA ASP A 428 -2.22 13.77 -0.02
C ASP A 428 -3.54 14.25 -0.64
N SER A 429 -4.66 14.00 0.04
CA SER A 429 -5.99 14.33 -0.46
C SER A 429 -6.27 15.83 -0.59
N LEU A 430 -5.52 16.69 0.13
CA LEU A 430 -5.70 18.15 0.11
C LEU A 430 -4.92 18.80 -1.02
N TYR A 431 -3.65 18.39 -1.18
CA TYR A 431 -2.73 19.00 -2.15
C TYR A 431 -2.57 18.20 -3.44
N ASN A 432 -3.16 17.00 -3.49
CA ASN A 432 -3.08 16.06 -4.61
C ASN A 432 -1.63 15.73 -5.03
N THR A 433 -0.72 15.74 -4.05
CA THR A 433 0.70 15.43 -4.23
C THR A 433 1.01 14.01 -3.78
N THR A 434 1.88 13.31 -4.50
CA THR A 434 2.39 12.00 -4.06
C THR A 434 3.31 12.21 -2.86
N VAL A 435 2.99 11.53 -1.75
CA VAL A 435 3.72 11.65 -0.48
C VAL A 435 4.53 10.40 -0.13
N ALA A 436 4.16 9.23 -0.69
CA ALA A 436 4.92 8.01 -0.48
C ALA A 436 4.71 7.01 -1.62
N ALA A 437 5.66 6.09 -1.77
CA ALA A 437 5.52 4.86 -2.53
C ALA A 437 5.60 3.66 -1.59
N GLY A 438 4.79 2.62 -1.86
CA GLY A 438 4.74 1.45 -1.02
C GLY A 438 4.79 0.15 -1.79
N MET A 439 5.40 -0.85 -1.18
CA MET A 439 5.52 -2.22 -1.66
C MET A 439 4.83 -3.15 -0.66
N ILE A 440 3.76 -3.79 -1.10
CA ILE A 440 2.95 -4.70 -0.27
C ILE A 440 3.80 -5.93 0.07
N ARG A 441 3.90 -6.21 1.36
CA ARG A 441 4.57 -7.41 1.84
C ARG A 441 3.67 -8.63 1.65
N GLU A 442 4.28 -9.79 1.61
CA GLU A 442 3.52 -11.04 1.68
C GLU A 442 2.69 -11.01 2.96
N SER A 443 1.37 -11.12 2.81
CA SER A 443 0.50 -10.97 3.97
C SER A 443 0.83 -12.05 4.98
N GLY A 444 0.99 -11.63 6.23
CA GLY A 444 1.03 -12.53 7.37
C GLY A 444 -0.25 -13.37 7.51
N ALA A 445 -1.21 -13.28 6.57
CA ALA A 445 -2.36 -14.15 6.51
C ALA A 445 -1.96 -15.63 6.33
N ALA A 446 -0.88 -15.92 5.60
CA ALA A 446 -0.26 -17.25 5.62
C ALA A 446 0.35 -17.56 7.00
N GLN A 447 1.02 -16.59 7.63
CA GLN A 447 1.51 -16.68 9.01
C GLN A 447 0.36 -16.65 10.04
N ALA A 448 -0.68 -15.82 9.83
CA ALA A 448 -1.86 -15.78 10.67
C ALA A 448 -2.70 -17.08 10.53
N LYS A 449 -2.77 -17.65 9.34
CA LYS A 449 -3.40 -18.95 9.12
C LYS A 449 -2.57 -20.09 9.73
N GLN A 450 -1.25 -20.00 9.65
CA GLN A 450 -0.33 -20.92 10.29
C GLN A 450 -0.33 -20.75 11.83
N SER A 451 -0.36 -19.51 12.34
CA SER A 451 -0.52 -19.25 13.78
C SER A 451 -1.93 -19.59 14.28
N LEU A 452 -2.96 -19.43 13.47
CA LEU A 452 -4.31 -19.87 13.80
C LEU A 452 -4.41 -21.39 13.80
N ASP A 453 -3.80 -22.08 12.82
CA ASP A 453 -3.75 -23.54 12.78
C ASP A 453 -2.87 -24.11 13.89
N GLU A 454 -1.79 -23.43 14.30
CA GLU A 454 -0.97 -23.76 15.46
C GLU A 454 -1.74 -23.51 16.77
N ALA A 455 -2.40 -22.36 16.91
CA ALA A 455 -3.27 -22.06 18.05
C ALA A 455 -4.46 -23.03 18.15
N LEU A 456 -5.05 -23.44 17.01
CA LEU A 456 -6.08 -24.47 16.97
C LEU A 456 -5.53 -25.87 17.29
N LYS A 457 -4.27 -26.16 16.97
CA LYS A 457 -3.60 -27.39 17.40
C LYS A 457 -3.31 -27.37 18.90
N GLU A 458 -2.88 -26.25 19.47
CA GLU A 458 -2.70 -26.08 20.92
C GLU A 458 -4.03 -26.18 21.68
N VAL A 459 -5.11 -25.58 21.15
CA VAL A 459 -6.47 -25.73 21.72
C VAL A 459 -6.98 -27.18 21.66
N ARG A 460 -6.63 -27.92 20.60
CA ARG A 460 -6.98 -29.36 20.48
C ARG A 460 -6.10 -30.26 21.34
N ALA A 461 -4.88 -29.82 21.66
CA ALA A 461 -3.96 -30.59 22.51
C ALA A 461 -4.09 -30.30 24.02
N GLY A 462 -4.72 -29.19 24.40
CA GLY A 462 -4.86 -28.74 25.80
C GLY A 462 -6.19 -29.08 26.41
N SER A 463 -6.16 -29.93 27.40
CA SER A 463 -7.26 -30.32 28.28
C SER A 463 -8.03 -29.13 28.88
N GLY A 464 -9.33 -29.03 28.61
CA GLY A 464 -10.32 -28.51 29.57
C GLY A 464 -10.40 -27.03 29.90
N LEU A 465 -9.58 -26.14 29.32
CA LEU A 465 -9.67 -24.71 29.52
C LEU A 465 -10.44 -24.03 28.38
N GLN A 466 -11.46 -23.24 28.71
CA GLN A 466 -12.19 -22.45 27.71
C GLN A 466 -11.22 -21.51 27.00
N PRO A 467 -11.22 -21.47 25.66
CA PRO A 467 -10.35 -20.57 24.92
C PRO A 467 -10.70 -19.11 25.24
N LYS A 468 -9.72 -18.34 25.67
CA LYS A 468 -9.86 -16.90 25.91
C LYS A 468 -9.66 -16.14 24.59
N THR A 469 -10.42 -15.05 24.41
CA THR A 469 -10.22 -14.13 23.27
C THR A 469 -8.77 -13.60 23.25
N GLN A 470 -8.15 -13.61 22.08
CA GLN A 470 -6.81 -13.05 21.89
C GLN A 470 -6.84 -11.53 21.58
N VAL A 471 -8.05 -10.97 21.38
CA VAL A 471 -8.23 -9.53 21.14
C VAL A 471 -8.47 -8.84 22.47
N SER A 472 -7.53 -7.99 22.88
CA SER A 472 -7.60 -7.23 24.13
C SER A 472 -8.67 -6.13 24.10
N PRO A 473 -9.19 -5.70 25.26
CA PRO A 473 -10.09 -4.54 25.33
C PRO A 473 -9.45 -3.25 24.78
N ARG A 474 -8.13 -3.11 24.91
CA ARG A 474 -7.38 -1.97 24.41
C ARG A 474 -7.37 -1.94 22.87
N GLU A 475 -7.10 -3.05 22.21
CA GLU A 475 -7.14 -3.16 20.75
C GLU A 475 -8.55 -2.86 20.20
N ARG A 476 -9.60 -3.29 20.92
CA ARG A 476 -10.98 -2.96 20.56
C ARG A 476 -11.24 -1.46 20.68
N ARG A 477 -10.80 -0.84 21.80
CA ARG A 477 -10.95 0.60 22.02
C ARG A 477 -10.21 1.41 20.95
N GLU A 478 -8.98 1.06 20.67
CA GLU A 478 -8.18 1.71 19.62
C GLU A 478 -8.85 1.58 18.23
N ARG A 479 -9.47 0.43 17.95
CA ARG A 479 -10.12 0.18 16.65
C ARG A 479 -11.47 0.88 16.50
N PHE A 480 -12.29 0.92 17.57
CA PHE A 480 -13.65 1.46 17.52
C PHE A 480 -13.73 2.91 17.98
N GLY A 481 -12.65 3.46 18.52
CA GLY A 481 -12.63 4.81 19.12
C GLY A 481 -13.54 4.90 20.36
N GLN A 482 -13.88 3.76 20.97
CA GLN A 482 -14.79 3.65 22.11
C GLN A 482 -14.48 2.41 22.95
N SER A 483 -14.86 2.45 24.23
CA SER A 483 -14.91 1.27 25.09
C SER A 483 -16.33 0.69 25.11
N GLY A 484 -16.43 -0.63 25.22
CA GLY A 484 -17.75 -1.26 25.36
C GLY A 484 -18.38 -0.96 26.72
N ALA A 485 -19.65 -0.57 26.71
CA ALA A 485 -20.47 -0.31 27.89
C ALA A 485 -21.88 -0.87 27.74
N THR A 486 -22.53 -1.16 28.86
CA THR A 486 -23.96 -1.50 28.89
C THR A 486 -24.73 -0.35 29.52
N VAL A 487 -25.61 0.29 28.75
CA VAL A 487 -26.61 1.25 29.23
C VAL A 487 -27.89 0.49 29.55
N TRP A 488 -28.19 0.35 30.82
CA TRP A 488 -29.34 -0.42 31.30
C TRP A 488 -30.50 0.52 31.63
N LEU A 489 -31.48 0.60 30.72
CA LEU A 489 -32.66 1.45 30.88
C LEU A 489 -33.75 0.70 31.69
N THR A 490 -33.99 1.09 32.93
CA THR A 490 -35.04 0.54 33.78
C THR A 490 -36.14 1.58 34.02
N GLY A 491 -37.33 1.12 34.42
CA GLY A 491 -38.49 1.96 34.70
C GLY A 491 -39.82 1.20 34.49
N LEU A 492 -40.93 1.85 34.79
CA LEU A 492 -42.26 1.26 34.63
C LEU A 492 -42.60 0.91 33.19
N PRO A 493 -43.45 -0.12 32.94
CA PRO A 493 -44.02 -0.31 31.61
C PRO A 493 -44.72 0.96 31.11
N GLY A 494 -44.45 1.35 29.83
CA GLY A 494 -44.98 2.62 29.29
C GLY A 494 -44.12 3.84 29.57
N SER A 495 -43.01 3.75 30.33
CA SER A 495 -42.12 4.87 30.64
C SER A 495 -41.39 5.47 29.45
N GLY A 496 -41.36 4.81 28.27
CA GLY A 496 -40.69 5.32 27.08
C GLY A 496 -39.26 4.81 26.87
N ARG A 497 -38.80 3.81 27.63
CA ARG A 497 -37.46 3.22 27.55
C ARG A 497 -37.05 2.80 26.14
N TRP A 498 -37.97 2.20 25.36
CA TRP A 498 -37.69 1.78 24.00
C TRP A 498 -37.45 2.97 23.07
N SER A 499 -38.28 4.00 23.21
CA SER A 499 -38.11 5.23 22.41
C SER A 499 -36.77 5.89 22.72
N LEU A 500 -36.38 5.95 24.01
CA LEU A 500 -35.09 6.46 24.43
C LEU A 500 -33.94 5.61 23.92
N ALA A 501 -34.06 4.27 23.97
CA ALA A 501 -33.03 3.35 23.50
C ALA A 501 -32.71 3.55 22.01
N TYR A 502 -33.73 3.58 21.15
CA TYR A 502 -33.54 3.76 19.72
C TYR A 502 -33.10 5.19 19.34
N ALA A 503 -33.55 6.18 20.09
CA ALA A 503 -33.12 7.57 19.89
C ALA A 503 -31.63 7.75 20.28
N LEU A 504 -31.19 7.12 21.36
CA LEU A 504 -29.78 7.08 21.78
C LEU A 504 -28.92 6.31 20.75
N GLU A 505 -29.38 5.16 20.28
CA GLU A 505 -28.69 4.39 19.23
C GLU A 505 -28.48 5.23 17.99
N ARG A 506 -29.54 5.94 17.52
CA ARG A 506 -29.46 6.81 16.34
C ARG A 506 -28.43 7.93 16.57
N LYS A 507 -28.46 8.59 17.72
CA LYS A 507 -27.53 9.67 18.05
C LYS A 507 -26.09 9.17 18.11
N LEU A 508 -25.84 8.02 18.74
CA LEU A 508 -24.51 7.40 18.78
C LEU A 508 -24.00 7.04 17.39
N PHE A 509 -24.89 6.52 16.54
CA PHE A 509 -24.55 6.22 15.15
C PHE A 509 -24.15 7.49 14.37
N ASP A 510 -24.91 8.59 14.54
CA ASP A 510 -24.60 9.89 13.90
C ASP A 510 -23.27 10.47 14.38
N LEU A 511 -22.86 10.15 15.61
CA LEU A 511 -21.55 10.47 16.20
C LEU A 511 -20.43 9.48 15.80
N GLY A 512 -20.71 8.56 14.87
CA GLY A 512 -19.74 7.55 14.42
C GLY A 512 -19.43 6.46 15.46
N ARG A 513 -20.29 6.29 16.48
CA ARG A 513 -20.13 5.28 17.52
C ARG A 513 -20.92 4.02 17.20
N THR A 514 -20.36 2.88 17.57
CA THR A 514 -20.98 1.57 17.31
C THR A 514 -21.83 1.17 18.53
N ALA A 515 -23.14 1.20 18.35
CA ALA A 515 -24.09 0.82 19.40
C ALA A 515 -25.07 -0.25 18.91
N THR A 516 -25.71 -0.95 19.83
CA THR A 516 -26.79 -1.90 19.55
C THR A 516 -27.83 -1.89 20.64
N VAL A 517 -29.09 -2.02 20.25
CA VAL A 517 -30.22 -2.09 21.21
C VAL A 517 -30.60 -3.54 21.42
N ILE A 518 -30.65 -3.97 22.68
CA ILE A 518 -31.19 -5.27 23.09
C ILE A 518 -32.54 -5.04 23.73
N THR A 519 -33.57 -5.54 23.07
CA THR A 519 -34.96 -5.53 23.58
C THR A 519 -35.57 -6.89 23.38
N ILE A 520 -36.55 -7.23 24.20
CA ILE A 520 -37.36 -8.42 23.96
C ILE A 520 -38.48 -8.03 22.98
N GLY A 521 -38.40 -8.59 21.78
CA GLY A 521 -39.33 -8.27 20.70
C GLY A 521 -40.73 -8.80 20.94
N ARG A 522 -41.76 -8.10 20.38
CA ARG A 522 -43.19 -8.55 20.39
C ARG A 522 -43.41 -9.93 19.73
N HIS A 523 -42.41 -10.40 18.97
CA HIS A 523 -42.54 -11.65 18.22
C HIS A 523 -42.17 -12.92 19.01
N THR A 524 -41.54 -12.78 20.18
CA THR A 524 -41.06 -13.91 20.99
C THR A 524 -41.87 -14.17 22.24
N ALA A 525 -42.67 -13.21 22.72
CA ALA A 525 -43.46 -13.35 23.94
C ALA A 525 -44.97 -13.30 23.65
N LYS A 526 -45.69 -14.34 24.02
CA LYS A 526 -47.14 -14.42 23.86
C LYS A 526 -47.91 -13.69 24.97
N HIS A 527 -47.24 -13.33 26.10
CA HIS A 527 -47.85 -12.64 27.24
C HIS A 527 -46.86 -11.74 28.00
N PRO A 528 -47.27 -10.59 28.61
CA PRO A 528 -46.43 -9.75 29.46
C PRO A 528 -45.84 -10.47 30.69
N ALA A 529 -46.45 -11.54 31.15
CA ALA A 529 -45.96 -12.37 32.26
C ALA A 529 -44.67 -13.14 31.90
N ASP A 530 -44.38 -13.39 30.63
CA ASP A 530 -43.21 -14.14 30.16
C ASP A 530 -41.89 -13.38 30.35
N PHE A 531 -41.94 -12.10 30.71
CA PHE A 531 -40.77 -11.23 30.94
C PHE A 531 -40.18 -11.31 32.37
N ARG A 532 -40.79 -12.10 33.27
CA ARG A 532 -40.37 -12.21 34.67
C ARG A 532 -39.50 -13.44 34.97
N GLY A 533 -39.17 -14.25 33.98
CA GLY A 533 -38.37 -15.45 34.17
C GLY A 533 -36.89 -15.22 34.30
N ALA A 534 -36.22 -15.93 35.21
CA ALA A 534 -34.77 -15.88 35.38
C ALA A 534 -34.01 -16.22 34.08
N GLU A 535 -34.49 -17.17 33.29
CA GLU A 535 -33.90 -17.56 32.00
C GLU A 535 -33.85 -16.42 30.99
N THR A 536 -34.85 -15.55 31.01
CA THR A 536 -34.90 -14.37 30.12
C THR A 536 -33.86 -13.31 30.52
N LEU A 537 -33.73 -13.09 31.85
CA LEU A 537 -32.71 -12.16 32.37
C LEU A 537 -31.31 -12.66 32.09
N ASP A 538 -31.03 -13.93 32.28
CA ASP A 538 -29.74 -14.54 32.01
C ASP A 538 -29.37 -14.51 30.54
N SER A 539 -30.34 -14.70 29.64
CA SER A 539 -30.12 -14.60 28.19
C SER A 539 -29.77 -13.17 27.76
N ILE A 540 -30.48 -12.17 28.28
CA ILE A 540 -30.19 -10.74 28.00
C ILE A 540 -28.84 -10.36 28.59
N THR A 541 -28.56 -10.79 29.82
CA THR A 541 -27.29 -10.52 30.50
C THR A 541 -26.12 -11.10 29.73
N SER A 542 -26.25 -12.34 29.23
CA SER A 542 -25.24 -13.00 28.42
C SER A 542 -25.00 -12.27 27.08
N ALA A 543 -26.09 -11.87 26.41
CA ALA A 543 -25.98 -11.09 25.17
C ALA A 543 -25.35 -9.70 25.39
N ALA A 544 -25.79 -9.00 26.44
CA ALA A 544 -25.22 -7.70 26.81
C ALA A 544 -23.74 -7.80 27.18
N HIS A 545 -23.37 -8.81 27.95
CA HIS A 545 -21.97 -9.09 28.28
C HIS A 545 -21.13 -9.33 27.02
N ALA A 546 -21.60 -10.19 26.11
CA ALA A 546 -20.88 -10.51 24.87
C ALA A 546 -20.68 -9.26 23.99
N CYS A 547 -21.73 -8.46 23.79
CA CYS A 547 -21.66 -7.22 22.99
C CYS A 547 -20.74 -6.18 23.64
N THR A 548 -20.86 -5.96 24.94
CA THR A 548 -20.02 -5.03 25.70
C THR A 548 -18.55 -5.44 25.67
N HIS A 549 -18.26 -6.71 25.85
CA HIS A 549 -16.89 -7.23 25.72
C HIS A 549 -16.36 -7.20 24.27
N ALA A 550 -17.26 -7.21 23.28
CA ALA A 550 -16.89 -6.99 21.88
C ALA A 550 -16.53 -5.52 21.57
N GLY A 551 -16.76 -4.58 22.48
CA GLY A 551 -16.46 -3.15 22.32
C GLY A 551 -17.66 -2.30 21.88
N LEU A 552 -18.88 -2.84 21.94
CA LEU A 552 -20.11 -2.13 21.56
C LEU A 552 -20.69 -1.37 22.76
N ILE A 553 -21.35 -0.24 22.50
CA ILE A 553 -22.25 0.40 23.46
C ILE A 553 -23.60 -0.34 23.36
N THR A 554 -23.87 -1.15 24.36
CA THR A 554 -25.06 -2.03 24.39
C THR A 554 -26.18 -1.36 25.17
N ILE A 555 -27.29 -1.03 24.54
CA ILE A 555 -28.43 -0.35 25.16
C ILE A 555 -29.50 -1.39 25.46
N CYS A 556 -29.70 -1.71 26.74
CA CYS A 556 -30.67 -2.67 27.19
C CYS A 556 -31.92 -1.99 27.73
N ALA A 557 -33.05 -2.14 27.04
CA ALA A 557 -34.34 -1.56 27.47
C ALA A 557 -35.25 -2.64 28.06
N PHE A 558 -35.05 -2.92 29.35
CA PHE A 558 -35.72 -4.04 30.06
C PHE A 558 -36.40 -3.55 31.35
N PRO A 559 -37.60 -4.04 31.71
CA PRO A 559 -38.34 -3.58 32.87
C PRO A 559 -37.75 -3.96 34.23
N SER A 560 -36.76 -4.83 34.31
CA SER A 560 -36.02 -5.24 35.54
C SER A 560 -36.66 -4.80 36.86
N TYR A 561 -37.69 -5.53 37.33
CA TYR A 561 -38.57 -5.09 38.43
C TYR A 561 -37.86 -5.02 39.77
N LYS A 562 -36.94 -5.96 40.06
CA LYS A 562 -36.28 -6.08 41.35
C LYS A 562 -34.88 -5.49 41.35
N GLU A 563 -34.47 -4.91 42.46
CA GLU A 563 -33.10 -4.46 42.65
C GLU A 563 -32.09 -5.63 42.58
N SER A 564 -32.47 -6.81 43.09
CA SER A 564 -31.65 -8.04 43.01
C SER A 564 -31.29 -8.40 41.59
N ASP A 565 -32.22 -8.26 40.62
CA ASP A 565 -32.02 -8.61 39.24
C ASP A 565 -31.01 -7.65 38.57
N ARG A 566 -31.14 -6.35 38.86
CA ARG A 566 -30.21 -5.33 38.37
C ARG A 566 -28.81 -5.48 38.97
N ALA A 567 -28.74 -5.83 40.25
CA ALA A 567 -27.45 -6.12 40.91
C ALA A 567 -26.75 -7.37 40.31
N GLN A 568 -27.49 -8.40 39.98
CA GLN A 568 -26.96 -9.59 39.29
C GLN A 568 -26.39 -9.24 37.91
N VAL A 569 -27.10 -8.44 37.11
CA VAL A 569 -26.64 -7.98 35.80
C VAL A 569 -25.38 -7.10 35.94
N ARG A 570 -25.37 -6.17 36.91
CA ARG A 570 -24.21 -5.33 37.20
C ARG A 570 -22.98 -6.16 37.56
N ALA A 571 -23.14 -7.19 38.37
CA ALA A 571 -22.05 -8.07 38.76
C ALA A 571 -21.50 -8.89 37.54
N ALA A 572 -22.38 -9.33 36.64
CA ALA A 572 -21.98 -10.08 35.46
C ALA A 572 -21.26 -9.23 34.39
N ILE A 573 -21.65 -7.97 34.22
CA ILE A 573 -21.07 -7.05 33.20
C ILE A 573 -19.81 -6.36 33.72
N GLY A 574 -19.71 -6.11 35.02
CA GLY A 574 -18.67 -5.33 35.68
C GLY A 574 -19.14 -3.89 35.95
N SER A 575 -18.91 -3.43 37.15
CA SER A 575 -19.44 -2.14 37.63
C SER A 575 -18.93 -0.93 36.85
N GLU A 576 -17.72 -1.00 36.30
CA GLU A 576 -17.11 0.04 35.48
C GLU A 576 -17.71 0.18 34.06
N ARG A 577 -18.44 -0.85 33.60
CA ARG A 577 -19.06 -0.91 32.27
C ARG A 577 -20.57 -0.91 32.28
N PHE A 578 -21.17 -0.92 33.49
CA PHE A 578 -22.61 -0.96 33.68
C PHE A 578 -23.14 0.40 34.09
N ILE A 579 -23.94 1.02 33.24
CA ILE A 579 -24.54 2.35 33.44
C ILE A 579 -26.04 2.18 33.61
N GLU A 580 -26.52 2.25 34.83
CA GLU A 580 -27.94 2.15 35.18
C GLU A 580 -28.65 3.49 35.01
N VAL A 581 -29.68 3.49 34.17
CA VAL A 581 -30.48 4.69 33.90
C VAL A 581 -31.94 4.44 34.29
N PHE A 582 -32.44 5.28 35.19
CA PHE A 582 -33.82 5.22 35.62
C PHE A 582 -34.70 6.15 34.78
N VAL A 583 -35.63 5.54 34.02
CA VAL A 583 -36.64 6.29 33.26
C VAL A 583 -37.87 6.47 34.13
N ASN A 584 -37.85 7.58 34.91
CA ASN A 584 -38.86 7.93 35.93
C ASN A 584 -39.98 8.77 35.30
N THR A 585 -40.82 8.14 34.47
CA THR A 585 -42.01 8.76 33.89
C THR A 585 -43.20 8.64 34.84
N ASP A 586 -44.08 9.66 34.84
CA ASP A 586 -45.28 9.67 35.67
C ASP A 586 -46.08 8.36 35.56
N PRO A 587 -46.36 7.69 36.70
CA PRO A 587 -47.11 6.43 36.70
C PRO A 587 -48.51 6.53 36.04
N ALA A 588 -49.17 7.69 36.11
CA ALA A 588 -50.45 7.90 35.46
C ALA A 588 -50.31 7.86 33.93
N LEU A 589 -49.29 8.54 33.41
CA LEU A 589 -48.96 8.52 31.96
C LEU A 589 -48.48 7.12 31.49
N CYS A 590 -47.78 6.40 32.34
CA CYS A 590 -47.37 5.04 32.07
C CYS A 590 -48.58 4.09 31.94
N ARG A 591 -49.59 4.23 32.81
CA ARG A 591 -50.86 3.47 32.77
C ARG A 591 -51.68 3.82 31.52
N GLU A 592 -51.75 5.09 31.15
CA GLU A 592 -52.41 5.53 29.93
C GLU A 592 -51.79 4.83 28.69
N ARG A 593 -50.46 4.79 28.64
CA ARG A 593 -49.73 4.19 27.51
C ARG A 593 -49.78 2.66 27.47
N ARG A 594 -49.88 2.03 28.68
CA ARG A 594 -49.88 0.57 28.83
C ARG A 594 -50.87 0.13 29.90
N PRO A 595 -52.18 0.17 29.60
CA PRO A 595 -53.23 -0.18 30.55
C PRO A 595 -53.25 -1.70 30.85
N ASP A 596 -52.67 -2.52 29.98
CA ASP A 596 -52.58 -3.97 30.10
C ASP A 596 -51.39 -4.47 30.97
N ALA A 597 -50.50 -3.57 31.42
CA ALA A 597 -49.29 -3.95 32.16
C ALA A 597 -49.47 -3.88 33.67
N SER A 598 -48.83 -4.83 34.37
CA SER A 598 -48.73 -4.80 35.83
C SER A 598 -47.62 -3.88 36.28
N PHE A 599 -47.92 -3.05 37.28
CA PHE A 599 -46.95 -2.15 37.93
C PHE A 599 -46.52 -2.65 39.33
N GLU A 600 -47.12 -3.77 39.79
CA GLU A 600 -46.80 -4.32 41.10
C GLU A 600 -45.40 -4.93 41.16
N GLY A 601 -44.71 -4.70 42.28
CA GLY A 601 -43.39 -5.27 42.56
C GLY A 601 -42.24 -4.57 41.84
N PHE A 602 -42.46 -3.37 41.25
CA PHE A 602 -41.37 -2.58 40.73
C PHE A 602 -40.67 -1.82 41.85
N GLU A 603 -39.36 -2.03 41.94
CA GLU A 603 -38.46 -1.38 42.90
C GLU A 603 -37.64 -0.36 42.11
N ALA A 604 -37.80 0.93 42.42
CA ALA A 604 -36.99 2.00 41.80
C ALA A 604 -35.51 1.85 42.16
N PRO A 605 -34.58 2.12 41.24
CA PRO A 605 -33.15 2.10 41.54
C PRO A 605 -32.80 3.09 42.66
N LYS A 606 -31.97 2.66 43.62
CA LYS A 606 -31.56 3.51 44.75
C LYS A 606 -30.52 4.54 44.37
N GLN A 607 -29.63 4.22 43.47
CA GLN A 607 -28.51 5.06 43.02
C GLN A 607 -28.26 4.84 41.53
N PRO A 608 -29.16 5.26 40.62
CA PRO A 608 -28.91 5.19 39.18
C PRO A 608 -27.81 6.19 38.79
N ALA A 609 -27.05 5.87 37.73
CA ALA A 609 -26.08 6.78 37.16
C ALA A 609 -26.75 8.04 36.56
N LEU A 610 -28.00 7.88 36.11
CA LEU A 610 -28.83 8.97 35.60
C LEU A 610 -30.31 8.66 35.83
N GLU A 611 -31.08 9.68 36.22
CA GLU A 611 -32.53 9.66 36.23
C GLU A 611 -33.07 10.61 35.17
N VAL A 612 -33.97 10.12 34.31
CA VAL A 612 -34.60 10.90 33.26
C VAL A 612 -36.12 10.83 33.32
N LYS A 613 -36.78 11.95 33.07
CA LYS A 613 -38.26 12.03 32.98
C LYS A 613 -38.64 12.22 31.54
N LEU A 614 -39.32 11.21 30.94
CA LEU A 614 -39.76 11.26 29.56
C LEU A 614 -41.23 11.69 29.45
N ASP A 615 -41.43 12.94 29.10
CA ASP A 615 -42.64 13.41 28.49
C ASP A 615 -42.43 13.72 26.99
N ARG A 616 -43.41 14.36 26.34
CA ARG A 616 -43.30 14.63 24.90
C ARG A 616 -42.23 15.67 24.52
N SER A 617 -41.68 16.41 25.46
CA SER A 617 -40.77 17.55 25.23
C SER A 617 -39.31 17.32 25.62
N HIS A 618 -38.97 16.34 26.48
CA HIS A 618 -37.63 16.19 27.07
C HIS A 618 -36.75 15.06 26.51
N MET A 619 -37.08 14.55 25.34
CA MET A 619 -36.31 13.45 24.74
C MET A 619 -34.87 13.87 24.39
N HIS A 620 -34.70 15.06 23.79
CA HIS A 620 -33.40 15.57 23.40
C HIS A 620 -32.48 15.82 24.61
N GLU A 621 -33.00 16.46 25.65
CA GLU A 621 -32.25 16.72 26.88
C GLU A 621 -31.82 15.41 27.57
N SER A 622 -32.69 14.40 27.54
CA SER A 622 -32.37 13.06 28.09
C SER A 622 -31.26 12.38 27.32
N ILE A 623 -31.19 12.52 25.99
CA ILE A 623 -30.11 11.97 25.16
C ILE A 623 -28.80 12.68 25.43
N GLU A 624 -28.79 14.02 25.51
CA GLU A 624 -27.57 14.79 25.80
C GLU A 624 -27.03 14.47 27.21
N ALA A 625 -27.92 14.31 28.20
CA ALA A 625 -27.54 13.88 29.53
C ALA A 625 -26.93 12.49 29.56
N LEU A 626 -27.48 11.54 28.75
CA LEU A 626 -26.93 10.20 28.61
C LEU A 626 -25.55 10.19 27.94
N LEU A 627 -25.35 11.02 26.91
CA LEU A 627 -24.04 11.17 26.27
C LEU A 627 -23.02 11.71 27.30
N GLY A 628 -23.37 12.72 28.08
CA GLY A 628 -22.50 13.25 29.14
C GLY A 628 -22.14 12.21 30.20
N VAL A 629 -23.04 11.28 30.53
CA VAL A 629 -22.72 10.16 31.44
C VAL A 629 -21.76 9.18 30.78
N LEU A 630 -21.95 8.82 29.50
CA LEU A 630 -21.07 7.94 28.75
C LEU A 630 -19.65 8.52 28.64
N GLU A 631 -19.51 9.82 28.39
CA GLU A 631 -18.24 10.55 28.38
C GLU A 631 -17.53 10.51 29.74
N LYS A 632 -18.26 10.83 30.81
CA LYS A 632 -17.74 10.80 32.20
C LYS A 632 -17.24 9.42 32.61
N HIS A 633 -17.86 8.35 32.12
CA HIS A 633 -17.42 6.99 32.35
C HIS A 633 -16.27 6.54 31.39
N GLY A 634 -15.71 7.47 30.59
CA GLY A 634 -14.56 7.21 29.73
C GLY A 634 -14.84 6.21 28.62
N GLN A 635 -16.10 6.12 28.18
CA GLN A 635 -16.48 5.15 27.13
C GLN A 635 -16.08 5.64 25.75
N PHE A 636 -15.96 6.94 25.54
CA PHE A 636 -15.37 7.59 24.38
C PHE A 636 -14.85 8.98 24.75
N ASP A 637 -13.93 9.52 23.97
CA ASP A 637 -13.41 10.87 24.17
C ASP A 637 -14.45 11.92 23.74
N ALA A 638 -14.47 13.05 24.42
CA ALA A 638 -15.34 14.19 24.08
C ALA A 638 -15.12 14.61 22.63
N ILE A 639 -16.22 14.94 21.94
CA ILE A 639 -16.23 15.28 20.50
C ILE A 639 -15.74 16.72 20.32
#